data_6afd1ee77c7fdfe665e1c6b56a73140f
#
_entry.id   6afd1ee77c7fdfe665e1c6b56a73140f
#
_cell.length_a   1.000
_cell.length_b   1.000
_cell.length_c   1.000
_cell.angle_alpha   90.00
_cell.angle_beta   90.00
_cell.angle_gamma   90.00
#
_symmetry.space_group_name_H-M   'P 1'
#
loop_
_entity.id
_entity.type
_entity.pdbx_description
1 polymer ?
#
loop_
_entity_poly.entity_id
_entity_poly.type
_entity_poly.pdbx_seq_one_letter_code
_entity_poly.pdbx_strand_id
1 'polypeptide(L)'
;MKTFKFLVASAAILALASPASAQITPSEESLSDLYPGKAYSPYAQRVFPSRPLWGDTHLHTAMSVDAGLFGARLGIAEAYQFARGEEVVSSTGQPVKLSRPLDWLVVADHSDGMGFVQDLAAGDPDILSFEEGRRWHDGLQEGGDAAVAAALDLIGNFAQGNIPPALLAPYSPGSKKYKTIWEHVIDTAEDYNEPGRFTALIGFEWTSLVAGNNLHRNVIFRDDADKAGQVVPYTTQAPVGSTDPLDLYEYLENYEAKTGGSALALAHNGNLSNGLMFPVDKQYTGRKLDKEYVTKRARWERMYEVTQIKGDGEAHPLLSPDDAFADYETWDAGNLDLSETKTPDMLATEYAREALKNGLLLEDKFGTNPYKFGQVGSTDSHTGLAAVEEENFFGKHSGGEPSPDRMMHPFTKTEFGTFEGYETVASGLAAVWATDNTREAIWDAMDRKEVYGSTGTRLMVRFFGGWDYTMDDLNSRQPAFRGYEKGVPMGGDLTAASGDAAPTFMVYALRDPIGANLDRIQIVKGWLDAKGKTHEKVYDVAWSTGRELDDKGVLPAVGNTVDIEAANWTNTIGASELGMVWSDPEFDADQRAFYYARVLEIPTPRWVVYDAFRFGVEIPEGATTTHQERAYTSPIWYTP
;
A
#
# COMPACT_ATOMS: atom_id res chain seq x y z
N MET A 1 -50.74 -57.44 64.55
CA MET A 1 -51.69 -56.93 63.58
C MET A 1 -51.41 -55.47 63.43
N LYS A 2 -50.61 -55.02 62.48
CA LYS A 2 -50.49 -53.65 62.01
C LYS A 2 -50.00 -53.70 60.54
N THR A 3 -50.87 -53.35 59.66
CA THR A 3 -50.71 -53.27 58.22
C THR A 3 -49.79 -52.08 57.87
N PHE A 4 -48.69 -52.32 57.15
CA PHE A 4 -47.86 -51.29 56.55
C PHE A 4 -48.33 -51.05 55.11
N LYS A 5 -48.73 -49.83 54.82
CA LYS A 5 -49.05 -49.38 53.47
C LYS A 5 -47.76 -48.81 52.86
N PHE A 6 -47.33 -49.35 51.74
CA PHE A 6 -46.30 -48.75 50.88
C PHE A 6 -46.91 -47.64 50.05
N LEU A 7 -46.32 -46.45 50.19
CA LEU A 7 -46.60 -45.32 49.32
C LEU A 7 -45.57 -45.39 48.17
N VAL A 8 -46.05 -45.52 46.93
CA VAL A 8 -45.25 -45.38 45.74
C VAL A 8 -45.34 -43.89 45.34
N ALA A 9 -44.20 -43.19 45.41
CA ALA A 9 -44.08 -41.83 44.94
C ALA A 9 -43.74 -41.86 43.42
N SER A 10 -44.69 -41.48 42.60
CA SER A 10 -44.46 -41.26 41.16
C SER A 10 -43.76 -39.88 40.97
N ALA A 11 -42.50 -39.88 40.55
CA ALA A 11 -41.83 -38.67 40.11
C ALA A 11 -42.30 -38.31 38.71
N ALA A 12 -43.06 -37.22 38.58
CA ALA A 12 -43.39 -36.64 37.29
C ALA A 12 -42.18 -35.83 36.79
N ILE A 13 -41.58 -36.29 35.70
CA ILE A 13 -40.58 -35.52 34.97
C ILE A 13 -41.34 -34.46 34.16
N LEU A 14 -41.27 -33.17 34.60
CA LEU A 14 -41.65 -32.05 33.77
C LEU A 14 -40.55 -31.85 32.69
N ALA A 15 -40.86 -32.26 31.49
CA ALA A 15 -40.11 -31.85 30.32
C ALA A 15 -40.40 -30.38 30.05
N LEU A 16 -39.45 -29.50 30.32
CA LEU A 16 -39.46 -28.13 29.86
C LEU A 16 -39.32 -28.12 28.33
N ALA A 17 -40.45 -28.07 27.64
CA ALA A 17 -40.49 -27.77 26.22
C ALA A 17 -40.08 -26.31 26.05
N SER A 18 -38.86 -26.05 25.61
CA SER A 18 -38.50 -24.74 25.06
C SER A 18 -39.48 -24.38 23.95
N PRO A 19 -40.01 -23.17 23.90
CA PRO A 19 -40.82 -22.77 22.76
C PRO A 19 -39.91 -22.80 21.53
N ALA A 20 -40.09 -23.77 20.67
CA ALA A 20 -39.54 -23.74 19.32
C ALA A 20 -40.20 -22.52 18.67
N SER A 21 -39.45 -21.43 18.47
CA SER A 21 -39.85 -20.35 17.59
C SER A 21 -40.09 -20.99 16.23
N ALA A 22 -41.36 -21.23 15.90
CA ALA A 22 -41.72 -21.68 14.56
C ALA A 22 -41.34 -20.53 13.61
N GLN A 23 -40.17 -20.63 13.02
CA GLN A 23 -39.77 -19.75 11.94
C GLN A 23 -40.65 -20.14 10.75
N ILE A 24 -41.70 -19.37 10.53
CA ILE A 24 -42.57 -19.54 9.36
C ILE A 24 -41.72 -19.11 8.16
N THR A 25 -41.12 -20.05 7.47
CA THR A 25 -40.50 -19.81 6.18
C THR A 25 -41.57 -19.99 5.12
N PRO A 26 -42.00 -18.89 4.45
CA PRO A 26 -42.96 -18.99 3.36
C PRO A 26 -42.42 -19.89 2.25
N SER A 27 -43.30 -20.65 1.59
CA SER A 27 -42.88 -21.41 0.39
C SER A 27 -42.52 -20.47 -0.75
N GLU A 28 -41.64 -20.91 -1.66
CA GLU A 28 -41.28 -20.12 -2.87
C GLU A 28 -42.52 -19.72 -3.68
N GLU A 29 -43.53 -20.60 -3.73
CA GLU A 29 -44.81 -20.35 -4.40
C GLU A 29 -45.60 -19.23 -3.72
N SER A 30 -45.67 -19.21 -2.38
CA SER A 30 -46.35 -18.13 -1.63
C SER A 30 -45.56 -16.80 -1.72
N LEU A 31 -44.25 -16.83 -1.86
CA LEU A 31 -43.45 -15.62 -2.08
C LEU A 31 -43.65 -15.06 -3.49
N SER A 32 -43.75 -15.92 -4.51
CA SER A 32 -43.98 -15.49 -5.90
C SER A 32 -45.36 -14.85 -6.07
N ASP A 33 -46.37 -15.31 -5.34
CA ASP A 33 -47.74 -14.79 -5.38
C ASP A 33 -47.90 -13.47 -4.63
N LEU A 34 -47.12 -13.27 -3.55
CA LEU A 34 -47.16 -12.03 -2.75
C LEU A 34 -46.38 -10.88 -3.41
N TYR A 35 -45.31 -11.21 -4.13
CA TYR A 35 -44.42 -10.21 -4.73
C TYR A 35 -44.01 -10.58 -6.17
N PRO A 36 -44.96 -10.55 -7.11
CA PRO A 36 -44.64 -10.83 -8.51
C PRO A 36 -43.78 -9.71 -9.09
N GLY A 37 -42.46 -9.92 -9.18
CA GLY A 37 -41.58 -9.08 -9.97
C GLY A 37 -40.38 -8.47 -9.25
N LYS A 38 -40.50 -7.31 -8.61
CA LYS A 38 -39.32 -6.57 -8.11
C LYS A 38 -39.15 -6.67 -6.60
N ALA A 39 -37.89 -6.88 -6.14
CA ALA A 39 -37.58 -6.80 -4.72
C ALA A 39 -38.04 -5.44 -4.15
N TYR A 40 -38.77 -5.45 -3.05
CA TYR A 40 -39.23 -4.21 -2.39
C TYR A 40 -38.06 -3.40 -1.82
N SER A 41 -37.07 -4.08 -1.23
CA SER A 41 -35.91 -3.41 -0.65
C SER A 41 -34.93 -2.95 -1.75
N PRO A 42 -34.66 -1.64 -1.87
CA PRO A 42 -33.70 -1.14 -2.84
C PRO A 42 -32.24 -1.48 -2.44
N TYR A 43 -32.04 -2.07 -1.28
CA TYR A 43 -30.73 -2.50 -0.75
C TYR A 43 -30.49 -4.01 -0.90
N ALA A 44 -31.54 -4.79 -1.24
CA ALA A 44 -31.39 -6.22 -1.46
C ALA A 44 -30.47 -6.49 -2.66
N GLN A 45 -29.65 -7.52 -2.54
CA GLN A 45 -28.67 -7.94 -3.57
C GLN A 45 -27.56 -6.91 -3.87
N ARG A 46 -27.34 -5.93 -3.01
CA ARG A 46 -26.20 -5.03 -3.10
C ARG A 46 -24.99 -5.69 -2.46
N VAL A 47 -24.18 -6.34 -3.28
CA VAL A 47 -22.95 -7.05 -2.88
C VAL A 47 -21.69 -6.33 -3.35
N PHE A 48 -21.75 -4.99 -3.46
CA PHE A 48 -20.62 -4.16 -3.86
C PHE A 48 -20.31 -3.09 -2.81
N PRO A 49 -19.04 -2.67 -2.70
CA PRO A 49 -18.63 -1.69 -1.70
C PRO A 49 -19.26 -0.32 -1.94
N SER A 50 -19.65 0.37 -0.86
CA SER A 50 -20.30 1.69 -0.90
C SER A 50 -19.33 2.85 -0.63
N ARG A 51 -18.23 2.60 0.09
CA ARG A 51 -17.15 3.56 0.39
C ARG A 51 -15.80 2.86 0.34
N PRO A 52 -14.71 3.57 0.05
CA PRO A 52 -13.38 2.99 0.22
C PRO A 52 -13.07 2.87 1.71
N LEU A 53 -12.27 1.86 2.07
CA LEU A 53 -11.66 1.72 3.38
C LEU A 53 -10.21 2.19 3.28
N TRP A 54 -9.84 3.15 4.13
CA TRP A 54 -8.54 3.79 4.13
C TRP A 54 -7.60 3.13 5.13
N GLY A 55 -6.41 2.82 4.68
CA GLY A 55 -5.39 2.23 5.53
C GLY A 55 -3.99 2.34 4.96
N ASP A 56 -3.08 1.67 5.65
CA ASP A 56 -1.67 1.62 5.30
C ASP A 56 -1.19 0.16 5.27
N THR A 57 -0.53 -0.22 4.20
CA THR A 57 0.00 -1.58 4.00
C THR A 57 1.43 -1.72 4.54
N HIS A 58 2.06 -0.64 5.05
CA HIS A 58 3.49 -0.60 5.27
C HIS A 58 3.89 0.40 6.36
N LEU A 59 3.81 -0.04 7.62
CA LEU A 59 4.25 0.74 8.77
C LEU A 59 5.24 -0.05 9.59
N HIS A 60 6.34 0.59 10.03
CA HIS A 60 7.34 0.03 10.92
C HIS A 60 7.24 0.61 12.33
N THR A 61 7.55 -0.24 13.29
CA THR A 61 7.63 0.10 14.72
C THR A 61 9.06 -0.07 15.24
N ALA A 62 9.25 0.11 16.54
CA ALA A 62 10.54 -0.16 17.18
C ALA A 62 11.00 -1.64 17.07
N MET A 63 10.14 -2.54 16.55
CA MET A 63 10.48 -3.94 16.30
C MET A 63 11.37 -4.13 15.07
N SER A 64 11.29 -3.23 14.10
CA SER A 64 12.19 -3.19 12.92
C SER A 64 13.59 -2.77 13.34
N VAL A 65 14.60 -3.44 12.77
CA VAL A 65 16.00 -3.19 13.10
C VAL A 65 16.37 -1.72 12.85
N ASP A 66 16.12 -1.22 11.68
CA ASP A 66 16.48 0.15 11.28
C ASP A 66 15.61 1.21 11.98
N ALA A 67 14.30 1.01 12.09
CA ALA A 67 13.44 1.94 12.83
C ALA A 67 13.92 2.11 14.28
N GLY A 68 14.18 0.99 14.97
CA GLY A 68 14.69 0.99 16.34
C GLY A 68 16.06 1.66 16.46
N LEU A 69 16.97 1.43 15.49
CA LEU A 69 18.31 2.05 15.42
C LEU A 69 18.23 3.56 15.24
N PHE A 70 17.33 4.04 14.37
CA PHE A 70 17.11 5.46 14.13
C PHE A 70 16.12 6.11 15.10
N GLY A 71 15.93 5.52 16.27
CA GLY A 71 15.31 6.15 17.41
C GLY A 71 13.83 5.86 17.63
N ALA A 72 13.17 5.02 16.83
CA ALA A 72 11.79 4.63 17.09
C ALA A 72 11.66 3.93 18.45
N ARG A 73 10.64 4.32 19.22
CA ARG A 73 10.33 3.74 20.54
C ARG A 73 8.88 3.27 20.64
N LEU A 74 8.04 3.66 19.69
CA LEU A 74 6.65 3.20 19.63
C LEU A 74 6.62 1.75 19.16
N GLY A 75 5.86 0.93 19.89
CA GLY A 75 5.60 -0.45 19.55
C GLY A 75 4.35 -0.64 18.71
N ILE A 76 3.99 -1.89 18.50
CA ILE A 76 2.85 -2.28 17.65
C ILE A 76 1.53 -1.78 18.24
N ALA A 77 1.37 -1.79 19.56
CA ALA A 77 0.17 -1.31 20.24
C ALA A 77 -0.07 0.19 20.01
N GLU A 78 0.98 1.02 20.19
CA GLU A 78 0.91 2.46 19.94
C GLU A 78 0.63 2.77 18.46
N ALA A 79 1.19 1.98 17.53
CA ALA A 79 0.91 2.11 16.10
C ALA A 79 -0.58 1.90 15.79
N TYR A 80 -1.20 0.87 16.35
CA TYR A 80 -2.64 0.64 16.19
C TYR A 80 -3.49 1.70 16.91
N GLN A 81 -3.09 2.16 18.12
CA GLN A 81 -3.78 3.26 18.81
C GLN A 81 -3.79 4.53 17.96
N PHE A 82 -2.64 4.92 17.43
CA PHE A 82 -2.53 6.07 16.54
C PHE A 82 -3.40 5.94 15.29
N ALA A 83 -3.34 4.79 14.60
CA ALA A 83 -4.15 4.51 13.42
C ALA A 83 -5.67 4.57 13.72
N ARG A 84 -6.09 4.16 14.92
CA ARG A 84 -7.48 4.28 15.40
C ARG A 84 -7.88 5.70 15.76
N GLY A 85 -6.96 6.68 15.63
CA GLY A 85 -7.18 8.09 15.93
C GLY A 85 -7.06 8.42 17.42
N GLU A 86 -6.42 7.59 18.21
CA GLU A 86 -6.08 7.89 19.60
C GLU A 86 -4.84 8.79 19.64
N GLU A 87 -4.70 9.61 20.69
CA GLU A 87 -3.50 10.40 20.91
C GLU A 87 -2.42 9.53 21.52
N VAL A 88 -1.23 9.56 20.94
CA VAL A 88 -0.04 8.89 21.47
C VAL A 88 1.10 9.91 21.64
N VAL A 89 2.17 9.50 22.32
CA VAL A 89 3.37 10.33 22.46
C VAL A 89 4.44 9.79 21.53
N SER A 90 4.94 10.62 20.62
CA SER A 90 5.97 10.23 19.65
C SER A 90 7.29 9.85 20.31
N SER A 91 8.22 9.29 19.59
CA SER A 91 9.53 8.89 20.10
C SER A 91 10.35 10.07 20.63
N THR A 92 10.11 11.29 20.13
CA THR A 92 10.74 12.54 20.63
C THR A 92 9.93 13.24 21.72
N GLY A 93 8.81 12.65 22.19
CA GLY A 93 8.02 13.15 23.29
C GLY A 93 6.91 14.13 22.92
N GLN A 94 6.52 14.22 21.65
CA GLN A 94 5.45 15.09 21.17
C GLN A 94 4.10 14.37 21.21
N PRO A 95 3.01 15.00 21.69
CA PRO A 95 1.67 14.44 21.54
C PRO A 95 1.26 14.49 20.06
N VAL A 96 0.80 13.35 19.52
CA VAL A 96 0.47 13.19 18.11
C VAL A 96 -0.85 12.43 17.94
N LYS A 97 -1.63 12.84 16.94
CA LYS A 97 -2.93 12.26 16.63
C LYS A 97 -3.27 12.47 15.16
N LEU A 98 -3.94 11.50 14.53
CA LEU A 98 -4.51 11.68 13.19
C LEU A 98 -5.71 12.63 13.23
N SER A 99 -5.92 13.40 12.17
CA SER A 99 -7.15 14.19 11.97
C SER A 99 -8.39 13.31 11.89
N ARG A 100 -8.24 12.13 11.30
CA ARG A 100 -9.26 11.09 11.13
C ARG A 100 -8.64 9.70 11.28
N PRO A 101 -9.31 8.76 11.95
CA PRO A 101 -8.86 7.37 12.03
C PRO A 101 -8.65 6.74 10.64
N LEU A 102 -7.75 5.77 10.56
CA LEU A 102 -7.72 4.80 9.48
C LEU A 102 -8.80 3.72 9.73
N ASP A 103 -9.23 3.06 8.65
CA ASP A 103 -10.15 1.91 8.75
C ASP A 103 -9.38 0.60 9.04
N TRP A 104 -8.10 0.54 8.65
CA TRP A 104 -7.26 -0.64 8.80
C TRP A 104 -5.76 -0.28 8.74
N LEU A 105 -4.90 -1.20 9.24
CA LEU A 105 -3.45 -1.06 9.23
C LEU A 105 -2.76 -2.42 9.13
N VAL A 106 -1.66 -2.47 8.40
CA VAL A 106 -0.65 -3.53 8.47
C VAL A 106 0.60 -2.96 9.15
N VAL A 107 0.98 -3.50 10.30
CA VAL A 107 2.33 -3.30 10.83
C VAL A 107 3.22 -4.34 10.14
N ALA A 108 4.17 -3.86 9.33
CA ALA A 108 5.00 -4.67 8.45
C ALA A 108 6.49 -4.58 8.85
N ASP A 109 6.78 -4.79 10.14
CA ASP A 109 8.16 -4.76 10.62
C ASP A 109 9.05 -5.74 9.85
N HIS A 110 10.32 -5.35 9.62
CA HIS A 110 11.32 -6.20 8.99
C HIS A 110 11.42 -7.56 9.65
N SER A 111 11.33 -8.62 8.86
CA SER A 111 11.44 -9.99 9.35
C SER A 111 12.87 -10.35 9.81
N ASP A 112 13.88 -9.76 9.18
CA ASP A 112 15.27 -9.98 9.53
C ASP A 112 15.64 -9.25 10.82
N GLY A 113 16.03 -9.99 11.85
CA GLY A 113 16.45 -9.44 13.14
C GLY A 113 15.32 -8.78 13.94
N MET A 114 14.05 -9.10 13.67
CA MET A 114 12.88 -8.54 14.38
C MET A 114 13.07 -8.61 15.89
N GLY A 115 12.94 -7.45 16.59
CA GLY A 115 13.11 -7.32 18.04
C GLY A 115 14.56 -7.26 18.53
N PHE A 116 15.56 -7.44 17.68
CA PHE A 116 16.98 -7.41 18.07
C PHE A 116 17.38 -6.06 18.69
N VAL A 117 16.98 -4.97 18.07
CA VAL A 117 17.40 -3.62 18.49
C VAL A 117 16.76 -3.22 19.83
N GLN A 118 15.55 -3.68 20.12
CA GLN A 118 14.93 -3.45 21.41
C GLN A 118 15.76 -4.08 22.54
N ASP A 119 16.19 -5.33 22.36
CA ASP A 119 17.03 -6.03 23.34
C ASP A 119 18.44 -5.44 23.40
N LEU A 120 19.01 -5.04 22.27
CA LEU A 120 20.29 -4.32 22.21
C LEU A 120 20.22 -3.02 23.02
N ALA A 121 19.20 -2.20 22.80
CA ALA A 121 19.00 -0.93 23.52
C ALA A 121 18.74 -1.15 25.02
N ALA A 122 18.05 -2.24 25.37
CA ALA A 122 17.83 -2.63 26.78
C ALA A 122 19.06 -3.21 27.47
N GLY A 123 20.15 -3.49 26.74
CA GLY A 123 21.38 -4.04 27.30
C GLY A 123 21.31 -5.53 27.61
N ASP A 124 20.64 -6.33 26.77
CA ASP A 124 20.53 -7.79 26.90
C ASP A 124 21.94 -8.41 27.13
N PRO A 125 22.18 -9.15 28.22
CA PRO A 125 23.49 -9.71 28.54
C PRO A 125 24.06 -10.64 27.45
N ASP A 126 23.21 -11.37 26.73
CA ASP A 126 23.65 -12.28 25.67
C ASP A 126 24.20 -11.47 24.49
N ILE A 127 23.55 -10.37 24.12
CA ILE A 127 24.03 -9.43 23.10
C ILE A 127 25.33 -8.77 23.57
N LEU A 128 25.36 -8.26 24.78
CA LEU A 128 26.56 -7.60 25.36
C LEU A 128 27.73 -8.55 25.60
N SER A 129 27.56 -9.87 25.48
CA SER A 129 28.66 -10.83 25.51
C SER A 129 29.57 -10.72 24.28
N PHE A 130 29.06 -10.18 23.15
CA PHE A 130 29.80 -9.92 21.91
C PHE A 130 30.43 -8.52 21.94
N GLU A 131 31.60 -8.37 21.32
CA GLU A 131 32.29 -7.08 21.22
C GLU A 131 31.47 -6.07 20.39
N GLU A 132 30.93 -6.51 19.27
CA GLU A 132 30.07 -5.73 18.39
C GLU A 132 28.81 -5.27 19.14
N GLY A 133 28.15 -6.18 19.85
CA GLY A 133 26.96 -5.88 20.65
C GLY A 133 27.21 -4.79 21.69
N ARG A 134 28.33 -4.85 22.41
CA ARG A 134 28.73 -3.78 23.34
C ARG A 134 28.97 -2.45 22.65
N ARG A 135 29.71 -2.47 21.53
CA ARG A 135 30.06 -1.26 20.77
C ARG A 135 28.79 -0.56 20.27
N TRP A 136 27.85 -1.31 19.69
CA TRP A 136 26.59 -0.74 19.24
C TRP A 136 25.72 -0.24 20.38
N HIS A 137 25.58 -1.01 21.45
CA HIS A 137 24.86 -0.59 22.66
C HIS A 137 25.42 0.72 23.22
N ASP A 138 26.74 0.79 23.44
CA ASP A 138 27.38 1.97 24.02
C ASP A 138 27.18 3.21 23.13
N GLY A 139 27.30 3.08 21.80
CA GLY A 139 27.02 4.14 20.86
C GLY A 139 25.56 4.61 20.91
N LEU A 140 24.60 3.68 20.94
CA LEU A 140 23.17 4.02 21.08
C LEU A 140 22.86 4.73 22.41
N GLN A 141 23.51 4.33 23.51
CA GLN A 141 23.31 4.98 24.81
C GLN A 141 23.95 6.37 24.89
N GLU A 142 25.08 6.60 24.20
CA GLU A 142 25.72 7.92 24.12
C GLU A 142 24.84 8.94 23.36
N GLY A 143 24.09 8.48 22.34
CA GLY A 143 23.20 9.32 21.54
C GLY A 143 23.93 10.17 20.49
N GLY A 144 23.19 11.07 19.81
CA GLY A 144 23.75 11.97 18.81
C GLY A 144 24.54 11.28 17.71
N ASP A 145 25.68 11.84 17.30
CA ASP A 145 26.53 11.30 16.24
C ASP A 145 27.04 9.87 16.54
N ALA A 146 27.24 9.51 17.80
CA ALA A 146 27.66 8.16 18.20
C ALA A 146 26.56 7.14 17.93
N ALA A 147 25.30 7.47 18.19
CA ALA A 147 24.17 6.59 17.91
C ALA A 147 23.98 6.40 16.39
N VAL A 148 24.11 7.46 15.61
CA VAL A 148 24.06 7.39 14.15
C VAL A 148 25.20 6.51 13.60
N ALA A 149 26.43 6.69 14.08
CA ALA A 149 27.56 5.87 13.68
C ALA A 149 27.36 4.39 14.03
N ALA A 150 26.85 4.08 15.24
CA ALA A 150 26.54 2.72 15.64
C ALA A 150 25.45 2.09 14.77
N ALA A 151 24.39 2.85 14.44
CA ALA A 151 23.31 2.41 13.56
C ALA A 151 23.83 2.08 12.15
N LEU A 152 24.60 2.98 11.55
CA LEU A 152 25.16 2.77 10.21
C LEU A 152 26.16 1.59 10.18
N ASP A 153 26.98 1.43 11.23
CA ASP A 153 27.90 0.29 11.34
C ASP A 153 27.12 -1.04 11.45
N LEU A 154 26.06 -1.09 12.24
CA LEU A 154 25.21 -2.29 12.34
C LEU A 154 24.53 -2.62 11.02
N ILE A 155 23.89 -1.64 10.36
CA ILE A 155 23.21 -1.83 9.07
C ILE A 155 24.20 -2.26 8.00
N GLY A 156 25.36 -1.63 7.91
CA GLY A 156 26.41 -2.00 6.98
C GLY A 156 26.92 -3.43 7.19
N ASN A 157 27.16 -3.83 8.44
CA ASN A 157 27.55 -5.21 8.77
C ASN A 157 26.43 -6.22 8.45
N PHE A 158 25.16 -5.84 8.67
CA PHE A 158 24.01 -6.66 8.31
C PHE A 158 23.93 -6.86 6.77
N ALA A 159 24.00 -5.78 6.00
CA ALA A 159 23.93 -5.82 4.53
C ALA A 159 25.05 -6.62 3.90
N GLN A 160 26.23 -6.64 4.54
CA GLN A 160 27.41 -7.40 4.10
C GLN A 160 27.49 -8.83 4.65
N GLY A 161 26.53 -9.23 5.52
CA GLY A 161 26.55 -10.54 6.17
C GLY A 161 27.70 -10.74 7.17
N ASN A 162 28.22 -9.66 7.74
CA ASN A 162 29.36 -9.66 8.67
C ASN A 162 28.96 -9.77 10.14
N ILE A 163 27.68 -9.73 10.48
CA ILE A 163 27.24 -9.91 11.89
C ILE A 163 27.50 -11.35 12.30
N PRO A 164 28.10 -11.57 13.50
CA PRO A 164 28.34 -12.93 14.00
C PRO A 164 27.03 -13.75 13.99
N PRO A 165 26.98 -14.91 13.32
CA PRO A 165 25.76 -15.71 13.24
C PRO A 165 25.16 -16.08 14.61
N ALA A 166 26.01 -16.27 15.62
CA ALA A 166 25.57 -16.57 16.99
C ALA A 166 24.80 -15.40 17.65
N LEU A 167 25.08 -14.16 17.23
CA LEU A 167 24.39 -12.97 17.73
C LEU A 167 22.99 -12.84 17.15
N LEU A 168 22.79 -13.18 15.87
CA LEU A 168 21.49 -13.13 15.20
C LEU A 168 20.66 -14.41 15.34
N ALA A 169 21.26 -15.53 15.71
CA ALA A 169 20.57 -16.81 15.80
C ALA A 169 19.31 -16.78 16.70
N PRO A 170 19.25 -16.06 17.84
CA PRO A 170 18.03 -15.93 18.63
C PRO A 170 16.91 -15.17 17.93
N TYR A 171 17.24 -14.31 16.97
CA TYR A 171 16.34 -13.44 16.20
C TYR A 171 16.11 -13.93 14.76
N SER A 172 16.25 -15.23 14.56
CA SER A 172 16.11 -15.87 13.25
C SER A 172 15.11 -17.02 13.29
N PRO A 173 14.47 -17.39 12.17
CA PRO A 173 13.58 -18.53 12.09
C PRO A 173 14.20 -19.81 12.64
N GLY A 174 13.41 -20.58 13.41
CA GLY A 174 13.86 -21.79 14.10
C GLY A 174 14.25 -21.58 15.57
N SER A 175 14.48 -20.33 16.02
CA SER A 175 14.70 -20.04 17.43
C SER A 175 13.37 -19.90 18.19
N LYS A 176 13.39 -20.21 19.50
CA LYS A 176 12.23 -20.02 20.36
C LYS A 176 11.93 -18.52 20.56
N LYS A 177 12.97 -17.69 20.68
CA LYS A 177 12.85 -16.24 20.88
C LYS A 177 12.14 -15.58 19.69
N TYR A 178 12.58 -15.88 18.47
CA TYR A 178 11.96 -15.36 17.24
C TYR A 178 10.48 -15.77 17.13
N LYS A 179 10.16 -17.03 17.47
CA LYS A 179 8.77 -17.48 17.51
C LYS A 179 7.95 -16.69 18.54
N THR A 180 8.47 -16.43 19.72
CA THR A 180 7.78 -15.64 20.75
C THR A 180 7.59 -14.18 20.32
N ILE A 181 8.56 -13.60 19.60
CA ILE A 181 8.42 -12.26 19.03
C ILE A 181 7.29 -12.24 18.00
N TRP A 182 7.24 -13.22 17.11
CA TRP A 182 6.17 -13.32 16.11
C TRP A 182 4.79 -13.55 16.74
N GLU A 183 4.71 -14.40 17.78
CA GLU A 183 3.48 -14.57 18.56
C GLU A 183 3.02 -13.23 19.19
N HIS A 184 3.93 -12.41 19.68
CA HIS A 184 3.59 -11.08 20.21
C HIS A 184 3.05 -10.14 19.09
N VAL A 185 3.62 -10.16 17.89
CA VAL A 185 3.10 -9.40 16.75
C VAL A 185 1.66 -9.80 16.44
N ILE A 186 1.41 -11.11 16.36
CA ILE A 186 0.07 -11.67 16.08
C ILE A 186 -0.92 -11.31 17.18
N ASP A 187 -0.57 -11.58 18.44
CA ASP A 187 -1.44 -11.35 19.60
C ASP A 187 -1.84 -9.86 19.70
N THR A 188 -0.89 -8.96 19.45
CA THR A 188 -1.19 -7.52 19.42
C THR A 188 -2.12 -7.16 18.27
N ALA A 189 -1.92 -7.72 17.08
CA ALA A 189 -2.85 -7.51 15.97
C ALA A 189 -4.26 -8.04 16.26
N GLU A 190 -4.38 -9.17 16.97
CA GLU A 190 -5.69 -9.69 17.41
C GLU A 190 -6.37 -8.78 18.43
N ASP A 191 -5.61 -8.28 19.41
CA ASP A 191 -6.13 -7.40 20.47
C ASP A 191 -6.71 -6.09 19.90
N TYR A 192 -6.15 -5.59 18.80
CA TYR A 192 -6.62 -4.35 18.15
C TYR A 192 -7.59 -4.59 16.97
N ASN A 193 -7.78 -5.84 16.54
CA ASN A 193 -8.70 -6.14 15.46
C ASN A 193 -10.16 -6.09 15.94
N GLU A 194 -10.91 -5.12 15.45
CA GLU A 194 -12.31 -4.86 15.82
C GLU A 194 -13.18 -4.83 14.52
N PRO A 195 -13.59 -6.01 14.02
CA PRO A 195 -14.33 -6.11 12.75
C PRO A 195 -15.52 -5.16 12.67
N GLY A 196 -15.65 -4.45 11.55
CA GLY A 196 -16.66 -3.42 11.31
C GLY A 196 -16.26 -2.03 11.78
N ARG A 197 -15.17 -1.87 12.53
CA ARG A 197 -14.67 -0.58 13.02
C ARG A 197 -13.23 -0.32 12.60
N PHE A 198 -12.32 -1.23 12.96
CA PHE A 198 -10.91 -1.16 12.62
C PHE A 198 -10.36 -2.56 12.38
N THR A 199 -9.65 -2.76 11.29
CA THR A 199 -9.03 -4.04 10.96
C THR A 199 -7.51 -3.95 11.13
N ALA A 200 -6.96 -4.73 12.07
CA ALA A 200 -5.53 -4.98 12.18
C ALA A 200 -5.17 -6.21 11.35
N LEU A 201 -4.49 -6.04 10.24
CA LEU A 201 -4.00 -7.14 9.40
C LEU A 201 -2.66 -7.66 9.95
N ILE A 202 -2.42 -8.95 9.87
CA ILE A 202 -1.16 -9.57 10.24
C ILE A 202 -0.23 -9.53 9.02
N GLY A 203 0.99 -9.05 9.19
CA GLY A 203 1.97 -8.96 8.12
C GLY A 203 3.39 -8.81 8.61
N PHE A 204 4.33 -8.82 7.69
CA PHE A 204 5.74 -8.53 7.92
C PHE A 204 6.39 -8.08 6.61
N GLU A 205 7.54 -7.44 6.69
CA GLU A 205 8.33 -7.12 5.50
C GLU A 205 9.51 -8.09 5.34
N TRP A 206 9.56 -8.74 4.17
CA TRP A 206 10.71 -9.48 3.70
C TRP A 206 11.68 -8.55 3.00
N THR A 207 12.87 -8.37 3.56
CA THR A 207 13.79 -7.26 3.29
C THR A 207 14.97 -7.69 2.43
N SER A 208 14.72 -8.07 1.19
CA SER A 208 15.80 -8.42 0.26
C SER A 208 16.52 -7.17 -0.24
N LEU A 209 17.75 -6.98 0.23
CA LEU A 209 18.64 -5.88 -0.14
C LEU A 209 19.87 -6.44 -0.84
N VAL A 210 19.87 -6.44 -2.18
CA VAL A 210 20.94 -7.05 -2.98
C VAL A 210 21.94 -6.00 -3.42
N ALA A 211 23.11 -5.96 -2.79
CA ALA A 211 24.13 -4.94 -3.02
C ALA A 211 23.57 -3.50 -2.93
N GLY A 212 22.74 -3.22 -1.92
CA GLY A 212 22.10 -1.93 -1.72
C GLY A 212 20.83 -1.69 -2.56
N ASN A 213 20.49 -2.62 -3.46
CA ASN A 213 19.34 -2.50 -4.34
C ASN A 213 18.07 -3.05 -3.68
N ASN A 214 17.03 -2.25 -3.63
CA ASN A 214 15.77 -2.58 -2.97
C ASN A 214 14.98 -3.66 -3.74
N LEU A 215 14.74 -4.79 -3.09
CA LEU A 215 13.86 -5.86 -3.57
C LEU A 215 12.86 -6.29 -2.48
N HIS A 216 12.49 -5.39 -1.60
CA HIS A 216 11.62 -5.65 -0.45
C HIS A 216 10.19 -6.00 -0.86
N ARG A 217 9.50 -6.83 -0.04
CA ARG A 217 8.08 -7.18 -0.18
C ARG A 217 7.42 -7.24 1.18
N ASN A 218 6.29 -6.56 1.32
CA ASN A 218 5.39 -6.82 2.43
C ASN A 218 4.60 -8.09 2.17
N VAL A 219 4.51 -8.94 3.16
CA VAL A 219 3.63 -10.12 3.17
C VAL A 219 2.44 -9.81 4.06
N ILE A 220 1.24 -9.99 3.52
CA ILE A 220 -0.02 -9.71 4.22
C ILE A 220 -0.87 -10.98 4.24
N PHE A 221 -1.20 -11.44 5.44
CA PHE A 221 -2.06 -12.61 5.65
C PHE A 221 -3.53 -12.21 5.63
N ARG A 222 -4.35 -13.02 4.96
CA ARG A 222 -5.80 -12.96 5.01
C ARG A 222 -6.36 -13.41 6.35
N ASP A 223 -5.61 -14.25 7.01
CA ASP A 223 -6.02 -15.11 8.09
C ASP A 223 -5.73 -14.49 9.48
N ASP A 224 -6.29 -15.13 10.49
CA ASP A 224 -6.11 -14.83 11.90
C ASP A 224 -4.89 -15.57 12.52
N ALA A 225 -4.76 -15.45 13.85
CA ALA A 225 -3.71 -16.09 14.64
C ALA A 225 -3.65 -17.62 14.46
N ASP A 226 -4.81 -18.27 14.26
CA ASP A 226 -4.86 -19.73 14.17
C ASP A 226 -4.08 -20.26 12.96
N LYS A 227 -4.00 -19.49 11.89
CA LYS A 227 -3.25 -19.86 10.68
C LYS A 227 -1.90 -19.15 10.60
N ALA A 228 -1.85 -17.81 10.77
CA ALA A 228 -0.61 -17.05 10.71
C ALA A 228 0.41 -17.50 11.77
N GLY A 229 -0.05 -17.92 12.95
CA GLY A 229 0.78 -18.46 14.04
C GLY A 229 1.39 -19.85 13.79
N GLN A 230 0.98 -20.54 12.70
CA GLN A 230 1.58 -21.84 12.34
C GLN A 230 2.92 -21.69 11.61
N VAL A 231 3.27 -20.49 11.16
CA VAL A 231 4.54 -20.16 10.51
C VAL A 231 5.24 -19.04 11.29
N VAL A 232 6.48 -18.76 10.95
CA VAL A 232 7.20 -17.54 11.35
C VAL A 232 7.58 -16.78 10.08
N PRO A 233 7.82 -15.46 10.14
CA PRO A 233 8.22 -14.68 8.98
C PRO A 233 9.42 -15.29 8.24
N TYR A 234 9.40 -15.24 6.90
CA TYR A 234 10.53 -15.62 6.08
C TYR A 234 11.58 -14.49 6.11
N THR A 235 12.86 -14.86 6.18
CA THR A 235 13.97 -13.90 6.28
C THR A 235 14.88 -14.01 5.07
N THR A 236 15.83 -13.08 4.93
CA THR A 236 16.80 -13.08 3.84
C THR A 236 18.11 -13.78 4.21
N GLN A 237 18.36 -13.99 5.50
CA GLN A 237 19.67 -14.48 5.99
C GLN A 237 19.81 -16.00 5.85
N ALA A 238 20.91 -16.43 5.20
CA ALA A 238 21.28 -17.85 5.15
C ALA A 238 21.61 -18.38 6.57
N PRO A 239 21.40 -19.68 6.86
CA PRO A 239 20.98 -20.74 5.93
C PRO A 239 19.46 -20.94 5.81
N VAL A 240 18.66 -20.19 6.55
CA VAL A 240 17.20 -20.41 6.66
C VAL A 240 16.39 -19.45 5.79
N GLY A 241 17.01 -18.38 5.31
CA GLY A 241 16.41 -17.35 4.45
C GLY A 241 17.10 -17.27 3.09
N SER A 242 16.54 -16.47 2.19
CA SER A 242 17.06 -16.20 0.86
C SER A 242 16.69 -14.79 0.41
N THR A 243 17.51 -14.19 -0.45
CA THR A 243 17.22 -12.92 -1.11
C THR A 243 16.50 -13.09 -2.45
N ASP A 244 16.26 -14.34 -2.93
CA ASP A 244 15.54 -14.60 -4.18
C ASP A 244 14.01 -14.53 -3.96
N PRO A 245 13.28 -13.67 -4.68
CA PRO A 245 11.82 -13.62 -4.61
C PRO A 245 11.12 -14.97 -4.89
N LEU A 246 11.71 -15.85 -5.68
CA LEU A 246 11.14 -17.18 -5.93
C LEU A 246 11.09 -18.05 -4.67
N ASP A 247 12.07 -17.92 -3.78
CA ASP A 247 12.08 -18.64 -2.51
C ASP A 247 11.03 -18.06 -1.54
N LEU A 248 10.79 -16.73 -1.58
CA LEU A 248 9.65 -16.13 -0.88
C LEU A 248 8.32 -16.70 -1.39
N TYR A 249 8.16 -16.83 -2.72
CA TYR A 249 6.92 -17.42 -3.27
C TYR A 249 6.75 -18.87 -2.88
N GLU A 250 7.84 -19.65 -2.77
CA GLU A 250 7.78 -21.02 -2.24
C GLU A 250 7.36 -21.04 -0.77
N TYR A 251 7.85 -20.09 0.04
CA TYR A 251 7.38 -19.93 1.43
C TYR A 251 5.86 -19.67 1.48
N LEU A 252 5.33 -18.81 0.62
CA LEU A 252 3.89 -18.52 0.54
C LEU A 252 3.09 -19.75 0.07
N GLU A 253 3.57 -20.50 -0.93
CA GLU A 253 2.98 -21.78 -1.35
C GLU A 253 2.91 -22.77 -0.18
N ASN A 254 4.00 -22.89 0.58
CA ASN A 254 4.07 -23.78 1.74
C ASN A 254 3.14 -23.32 2.88
N TYR A 255 2.96 -22.01 3.09
CA TYR A 255 1.98 -21.48 4.02
C TYR A 255 0.56 -21.92 3.65
N GLU A 256 0.13 -21.69 2.41
CA GLU A 256 -1.21 -22.09 1.93
C GLU A 256 -1.40 -23.62 2.03
N ALA A 257 -0.41 -24.40 1.59
CA ALA A 257 -0.47 -25.85 1.64
C ALA A 257 -0.56 -26.41 3.07
N LYS A 258 0.13 -25.78 4.02
CA LYS A 258 0.19 -26.23 5.42
C LYS A 258 -1.05 -25.84 6.20
N THR A 259 -1.55 -24.62 6.01
CA THR A 259 -2.55 -24.01 6.87
C THR A 259 -3.94 -23.93 6.25
N GLY A 260 -4.04 -24.06 4.92
CA GLY A 260 -5.25 -23.73 4.17
C GLY A 260 -5.60 -22.24 4.26
N GLY A 261 -4.63 -21.39 4.61
CA GLY A 261 -4.75 -19.93 4.64
C GLY A 261 -4.49 -19.31 3.27
N SER A 262 -4.40 -17.98 3.25
CA SER A 262 -4.04 -17.19 2.07
C SER A 262 -3.15 -16.02 2.45
N ALA A 263 -2.18 -15.71 1.60
CA ALA A 263 -1.31 -14.55 1.75
C ALA A 263 -1.02 -13.92 0.38
N LEU A 264 -0.56 -12.68 0.39
CA LEU A 264 -0.06 -11.98 -0.80
C LEU A 264 1.25 -11.28 -0.48
N ALA A 265 2.02 -10.99 -1.52
CA ALA A 265 3.19 -10.13 -1.44
C ALA A 265 2.94 -8.82 -2.17
N LEU A 266 3.51 -7.73 -1.65
CA LEU A 266 3.41 -6.38 -2.17
C LEU A 266 4.81 -5.79 -2.29
N ALA A 267 5.29 -5.58 -3.52
CA ALA A 267 6.58 -4.95 -3.77
C ALA A 267 6.49 -3.43 -3.67
N HIS A 268 7.60 -2.79 -3.27
CA HIS A 268 7.68 -1.34 -3.13
C HIS A 268 9.07 -0.79 -3.48
N ASN A 269 9.16 0.53 -3.66
CA ASN A 269 10.40 1.24 -4.00
C ASN A 269 11.20 0.62 -5.15
N GLY A 270 10.53 0.33 -6.24
CA GLY A 270 11.22 -0.04 -7.48
C GLY A 270 12.22 1.02 -7.91
N ASN A 271 11.90 2.30 -7.66
CA ASN A 271 12.75 3.45 -7.92
C ASN A 271 14.11 3.44 -7.18
N LEU A 272 14.29 2.56 -6.20
CA LEU A 272 15.55 2.39 -5.44
C LEU A 272 16.20 1.01 -5.68
N SER A 273 15.81 0.32 -6.76
CA SER A 273 16.30 -1.03 -7.08
C SER A 273 17.42 -1.08 -8.13
N ASN A 274 17.82 0.06 -8.68
CA ASN A 274 18.75 0.15 -9.80
C ASN A 274 18.43 -0.86 -10.92
N GLY A 275 17.14 -0.89 -11.32
CA GLY A 275 16.65 -1.69 -12.43
C GLY A 275 16.32 -3.15 -12.10
N LEU A 276 16.38 -3.58 -10.84
CA LEU A 276 16.19 -4.98 -10.49
C LEU A 276 14.74 -5.36 -10.16
N MET A 277 13.86 -4.39 -9.87
CA MET A 277 12.50 -4.66 -9.38
C MET A 277 11.62 -5.36 -10.43
N PHE A 278 11.64 -4.92 -11.68
CA PHE A 278 10.75 -5.42 -12.74
C PHE A 278 11.52 -6.02 -13.93
N PRO A 279 12.25 -7.13 -13.74
CA PRO A 279 13.08 -7.70 -14.79
C PRO A 279 12.24 -8.14 -16.01
N VAL A 280 12.82 -7.95 -17.23
CA VAL A 280 12.18 -8.32 -18.51
C VAL A 280 12.91 -9.47 -19.24
N ASP A 281 14.18 -9.72 -18.93
CA ASP A 281 14.97 -10.80 -19.52
C ASP A 281 15.49 -11.78 -18.47
N LYS A 282 16.13 -11.27 -17.42
CA LYS A 282 16.75 -12.08 -16.35
C LYS A 282 16.65 -11.37 -15.00
N GLN A 283 16.57 -12.16 -13.95
CA GLN A 283 16.66 -11.71 -12.57
C GLN A 283 18.09 -11.27 -12.20
N TYR A 284 18.26 -10.62 -11.06
CA TYR A 284 19.56 -10.25 -10.50
C TYR A 284 20.50 -11.45 -10.31
N THR A 285 19.95 -12.65 -10.08
CA THR A 285 20.71 -13.91 -9.98
C THR A 285 21.32 -14.35 -11.31
N GLY A 286 20.98 -13.69 -12.43
CA GLY A 286 21.36 -14.08 -13.79
C GLY A 286 20.47 -15.15 -14.41
N ARG A 287 19.50 -15.72 -13.66
CA ARG A 287 18.49 -16.65 -14.19
C ARG A 287 17.60 -15.92 -15.19
N LYS A 288 17.44 -16.49 -16.39
CA LYS A 288 16.50 -15.95 -17.38
C LYS A 288 15.07 -16.14 -16.90
N LEU A 289 14.22 -15.17 -17.26
CA LEU A 289 12.80 -15.29 -17.04
C LEU A 289 12.24 -16.45 -17.87
N ASP A 290 11.38 -17.24 -17.26
CA ASP A 290 10.67 -18.36 -17.85
C ASP A 290 9.19 -18.34 -17.41
N LYS A 291 8.42 -19.28 -17.92
CA LYS A 291 6.98 -19.38 -17.60
C LYS A 291 6.73 -19.59 -16.10
N GLU A 292 7.61 -20.33 -15.41
CA GLU A 292 7.50 -20.57 -13.98
C GLU A 292 7.60 -19.25 -13.20
N TYR A 293 8.63 -18.46 -13.47
CA TYR A 293 8.84 -17.16 -12.84
C TYR A 293 7.64 -16.22 -13.01
N VAL A 294 7.20 -16.02 -14.27
CA VAL A 294 6.09 -15.08 -14.54
C VAL A 294 4.78 -15.55 -13.91
N THR A 295 4.54 -16.87 -13.85
CA THR A 295 3.32 -17.41 -13.25
C THR A 295 3.34 -17.28 -11.72
N LYS A 296 4.47 -17.59 -11.06
CA LYS A 296 4.61 -17.43 -9.61
C LYS A 296 4.50 -15.97 -9.21
N ARG A 297 5.18 -15.07 -9.90
CA ARG A 297 5.09 -13.64 -9.61
C ARG A 297 3.67 -13.11 -9.78
N ALA A 298 2.98 -13.44 -10.88
CA ALA A 298 1.59 -13.06 -11.11
C ALA A 298 0.63 -13.60 -10.03
N ARG A 299 0.93 -14.76 -9.44
CA ARG A 299 0.15 -15.36 -8.35
C ARG A 299 0.32 -14.60 -7.04
N TRP A 300 1.55 -14.21 -6.69
CA TRP A 300 1.89 -13.74 -5.35
C TRP A 300 2.00 -12.23 -5.24
N GLU A 301 2.54 -11.52 -6.24
CA GLU A 301 2.63 -10.06 -6.23
C GLU A 301 1.38 -9.44 -6.86
N ARG A 302 0.31 -9.40 -6.07
CA ARG A 302 -1.01 -8.91 -6.51
C ARG A 302 -1.12 -7.40 -6.50
N MET A 303 -0.26 -6.71 -5.76
CA MET A 303 -0.24 -5.26 -5.60
C MET A 303 1.19 -4.72 -5.70
N TYR A 304 1.27 -3.42 -5.96
CA TYR A 304 2.50 -2.64 -5.94
C TYR A 304 2.25 -1.28 -5.28
N GLU A 305 3.17 -0.87 -4.43
CA GLU A 305 3.17 0.41 -3.75
C GLU A 305 3.79 1.47 -4.66
N VAL A 306 2.94 2.31 -5.25
CA VAL A 306 3.37 3.29 -6.26
C VAL A 306 3.90 4.58 -5.64
N THR A 307 3.54 4.86 -4.39
CA THR A 307 3.92 6.10 -3.70
C THR A 307 4.10 5.86 -2.21
N GLN A 308 5.14 6.43 -1.63
CA GLN A 308 5.44 6.38 -0.21
C GLN A 308 6.51 7.43 0.14
N ILE A 309 6.97 7.47 1.38
CA ILE A 309 7.88 8.48 1.92
C ILE A 309 9.23 8.60 1.17
N LYS A 310 9.70 7.53 0.49
CA LYS A 310 10.92 7.49 -0.33
C LYS A 310 10.61 7.73 -1.82
N GLY A 311 9.66 8.60 -2.12
CA GLY A 311 9.32 9.06 -3.47
C GLY A 311 8.15 8.33 -4.12
N ASP A 312 7.73 8.87 -5.26
CA ASP A 312 6.68 8.33 -6.11
C ASP A 312 7.29 7.48 -7.23
N GLY A 313 6.74 6.32 -7.47
CA GLY A 313 7.20 5.34 -8.46
C GLY A 313 6.18 5.06 -9.57
N GLU A 314 5.18 5.94 -9.78
CA GLU A 314 4.18 5.76 -10.86
C GLU A 314 4.81 5.91 -12.23
N ALA A 315 5.44 7.05 -12.51
CA ALA A 315 6.07 7.39 -13.78
C ALA A 315 7.35 8.19 -13.56
N HIS A 316 8.17 8.31 -14.62
CA HIS A 316 9.40 9.10 -14.60
C HIS A 316 9.47 9.99 -15.85
N PRO A 317 9.88 11.28 -15.75
CA PRO A 317 9.86 12.22 -16.88
C PRO A 317 10.73 11.79 -18.07
N LEU A 318 11.83 11.04 -17.85
CA LEU A 318 12.63 10.48 -18.95
C LEU A 318 11.94 9.34 -19.70
N LEU A 319 11.02 8.63 -19.04
CA LEU A 319 10.27 7.51 -19.63
C LEU A 319 8.95 7.96 -20.23
N SER A 320 8.36 9.01 -19.68
CA SER A 320 7.06 9.57 -20.05
C SER A 320 7.19 11.07 -20.37
N PRO A 321 7.98 11.46 -21.40
CA PRO A 321 8.31 12.86 -21.66
C PRO A 321 7.11 13.71 -22.14
N ASP A 322 6.05 13.08 -22.60
CA ASP A 322 4.82 13.74 -23.03
C ASP A 322 3.79 13.90 -21.89
N ASP A 323 4.09 13.40 -20.70
CA ASP A 323 3.24 13.53 -19.51
C ASP A 323 3.70 14.68 -18.62
N ALA A 324 2.96 15.78 -18.61
CA ALA A 324 3.26 16.97 -17.81
C ALA A 324 3.27 16.72 -16.28
N PHE A 325 2.79 15.56 -15.82
CA PHE A 325 2.69 15.18 -14.40
C PHE A 325 3.55 13.96 -14.04
N ALA A 326 4.46 13.55 -14.93
CA ALA A 326 5.37 12.44 -14.67
C ALA A 326 6.46 12.78 -13.63
N ASP A 327 6.81 14.07 -13.50
CA ASP A 327 7.77 14.54 -12.52
C ASP A 327 7.03 14.90 -11.21
N TYR A 328 6.94 13.92 -10.32
CA TYR A 328 6.29 14.09 -9.01
C TYR A 328 7.07 13.34 -7.95
N GLU A 329 7.63 14.08 -6.98
CA GLU A 329 8.35 13.52 -5.83
C GLU A 329 9.37 12.43 -6.23
N THR A 330 10.13 12.68 -7.30
CA THR A 330 11.02 11.71 -7.93
C THR A 330 12.28 11.50 -7.08
N TRP A 331 12.57 10.23 -6.73
CA TRP A 331 13.81 9.80 -6.07
C TRP A 331 14.58 8.90 -7.02
N ASP A 332 15.63 9.41 -7.66
CA ASP A 332 16.37 8.72 -8.71
C ASP A 332 17.91 8.87 -8.62
N ALA A 333 18.43 9.29 -7.46
CA ALA A 333 19.87 9.47 -7.28
C ALA A 333 20.66 8.16 -7.34
N GLY A 334 20.10 7.05 -6.86
CA GLY A 334 20.78 5.76 -6.83
C GLY A 334 19.91 4.66 -6.22
N ASN A 335 20.56 3.60 -5.72
CA ASN A 335 19.92 2.54 -4.95
C ASN A 335 19.61 3.00 -3.52
N LEU A 336 18.96 2.12 -2.71
CA LEU A 336 18.42 2.48 -1.40
C LEU A 336 19.46 3.03 -0.42
N ASP A 337 20.65 2.46 -0.38
CA ASP A 337 21.75 2.87 0.52
C ASP A 337 22.73 3.87 -0.14
N LEU A 338 22.44 4.32 -1.37
CA LEU A 338 23.33 5.17 -2.19
C LEU A 338 24.77 4.64 -2.29
N SER A 339 24.92 3.32 -2.41
CA SER A 339 26.21 2.69 -2.71
C SER A 339 26.52 2.65 -4.21
N GLU A 340 25.52 2.91 -5.05
CA GLU A 340 25.64 2.96 -6.50
C GLU A 340 24.71 4.03 -7.10
N THR A 341 25.27 4.89 -7.94
CA THR A 341 24.52 5.92 -8.66
C THR A 341 23.64 5.28 -9.75
N LYS A 342 22.43 5.81 -9.93
CA LYS A 342 21.52 5.38 -10.97
C LYS A 342 21.95 5.79 -12.37
N THR A 343 21.71 4.92 -13.36
CA THR A 343 21.88 5.21 -14.78
C THR A 343 20.53 5.19 -15.51
N PRO A 344 20.36 5.94 -16.62
CA PRO A 344 19.06 6.04 -17.30
C PRO A 344 18.47 4.72 -17.80
N ASP A 345 19.29 3.72 -18.09
CA ASP A 345 18.82 2.39 -18.54
C ASP A 345 18.21 1.56 -17.41
N MET A 346 18.50 1.87 -16.14
CA MET A 346 17.89 1.23 -14.98
C MET A 346 16.41 1.60 -14.83
N LEU A 347 16.04 2.83 -15.18
CA LEU A 347 14.69 3.39 -14.99
C LEU A 347 13.58 2.55 -15.64
N ALA A 348 13.83 1.96 -16.80
CA ALA A 348 12.83 1.19 -17.57
C ALA A 348 12.30 -0.07 -16.84
N THR A 349 12.92 -0.46 -15.75
CA THR A 349 12.55 -1.64 -14.94
C THR A 349 12.33 -1.30 -13.46
N GLU A 350 12.00 -0.03 -13.17
CA GLU A 350 11.80 0.49 -11.83
C GLU A 350 10.40 1.07 -11.57
N TYR A 351 9.83 1.76 -12.56
CA TYR A 351 8.59 2.52 -12.41
C TYR A 351 7.36 1.69 -12.79
N ALA A 352 6.24 1.94 -12.09
CA ALA A 352 5.02 1.15 -12.22
C ALA A 352 4.47 1.16 -13.66
N ARG A 353 4.38 2.33 -14.31
CA ARG A 353 3.86 2.46 -15.67
C ARG A 353 4.69 1.65 -16.69
N GLU A 354 6.02 1.68 -16.56
CA GLU A 354 6.90 0.86 -17.37
C GLU A 354 6.73 -0.64 -17.09
N ALA A 355 6.59 -1.01 -15.80
CA ALA A 355 6.31 -2.39 -15.43
C ALA A 355 5.00 -2.90 -16.05
N LEU A 356 3.93 -2.09 -16.04
CA LEU A 356 2.66 -2.44 -16.68
C LEU A 356 2.84 -2.66 -18.20
N LYS A 357 3.60 -1.79 -18.90
CA LYS A 357 3.94 -1.97 -20.32
C LYS A 357 4.78 -3.22 -20.57
N ASN A 358 5.79 -3.45 -19.74
CA ASN A 358 6.64 -4.65 -19.78
C ASN A 358 5.82 -5.93 -19.51
N GLY A 359 4.80 -5.83 -18.67
CA GLY A 359 3.84 -6.91 -18.42
C GLY A 359 3.10 -7.37 -19.67
N LEU A 360 2.72 -6.44 -20.57
CA LEU A 360 2.10 -6.78 -21.85
C LEU A 360 3.06 -7.57 -22.76
N LEU A 361 4.36 -7.19 -22.79
CA LEU A 361 5.39 -7.92 -23.54
C LEU A 361 5.60 -9.34 -22.99
N LEU A 362 5.64 -9.47 -21.67
CA LEU A 362 5.85 -10.77 -21.03
C LEU A 362 4.62 -11.67 -21.19
N GLU A 363 3.40 -11.11 -21.19
CA GLU A 363 2.18 -11.84 -21.48
C GLU A 363 2.16 -12.38 -22.90
N ASP A 364 2.57 -11.57 -23.88
CA ASP A 364 2.68 -12.02 -25.26
C ASP A 364 3.71 -13.16 -25.42
N LYS A 365 4.82 -13.08 -24.69
CA LYS A 365 5.91 -14.06 -24.76
C LYS A 365 5.61 -15.36 -24.00
N PHE A 366 5.00 -15.29 -22.80
CA PHE A 366 4.87 -16.42 -21.87
C PHE A 366 3.43 -16.84 -21.61
N GLY A 367 2.45 -16.04 -22.05
CA GLY A 367 1.02 -16.27 -21.83
C GLY A 367 0.53 -15.87 -20.42
N THR A 368 1.36 -15.15 -19.66
CA THR A 368 1.04 -14.65 -18.32
C THR A 368 1.72 -13.30 -18.10
N ASN A 369 0.98 -12.32 -17.59
CA ASN A 369 1.49 -11.01 -17.22
C ASN A 369 1.91 -11.00 -15.74
N PRO A 370 3.22 -10.94 -15.41
CA PRO A 370 3.69 -10.93 -14.03
C PRO A 370 3.52 -9.57 -13.34
N TYR A 371 3.18 -8.51 -14.08
CA TYR A 371 3.04 -7.13 -13.60
C TYR A 371 1.60 -6.63 -13.67
N LYS A 372 0.65 -7.54 -13.56
CA LYS A 372 -0.79 -7.24 -13.51
C LYS A 372 -1.24 -6.96 -12.08
N PHE A 373 -0.56 -6.04 -11.43
CA PHE A 373 -0.78 -5.67 -10.03
C PHE A 373 -1.82 -4.54 -9.89
N GLY A 374 -2.42 -4.44 -8.70
CA GLY A 374 -3.15 -3.27 -8.24
C GLY A 374 -2.19 -2.23 -7.65
N GLN A 375 -2.54 -0.96 -7.73
CA GLN A 375 -1.73 0.15 -7.26
C GLN A 375 -2.24 0.63 -5.89
N VAL A 376 -1.34 0.77 -4.91
CA VAL A 376 -1.62 1.32 -3.58
C VAL A 376 -0.57 2.35 -3.19
N GLY A 377 -0.91 3.24 -2.23
CA GLY A 377 0.06 4.05 -1.51
C GLY A 377 0.23 3.51 -0.10
N SER A 378 1.36 3.81 0.52
CA SER A 378 1.66 3.46 1.90
C SER A 378 2.60 4.49 2.52
N THR A 379 2.83 4.43 3.83
CA THR A 379 3.78 5.35 4.46
C THR A 379 5.21 4.84 4.38
N ASP A 380 5.45 3.59 4.67
CA ASP A 380 6.78 3.07 4.98
C ASP A 380 7.46 3.91 6.08
N SER A 381 6.65 4.46 6.99
CA SER A 381 7.16 5.25 8.11
C SER A 381 7.81 4.34 9.15
N HIS A 382 8.94 4.78 9.67
CA HIS A 382 9.73 4.10 10.72
C HIS A 382 9.61 4.80 12.07
N THR A 383 8.47 5.46 12.29
CA THR A 383 8.18 6.17 13.55
C THR A 383 7.10 5.50 14.39
N GLY A 384 6.44 4.45 13.86
CA GLY A 384 5.22 3.87 14.43
C GLY A 384 3.96 4.71 14.16
N LEU A 385 4.07 5.74 13.30
CA LEU A 385 3.01 6.71 13.03
C LEU A 385 2.66 6.72 11.54
N ALA A 386 1.50 6.20 11.16
CA ALA A 386 0.98 6.26 9.80
C ALA A 386 0.38 7.66 9.52
N ALA A 387 1.24 8.68 9.49
CA ALA A 387 0.87 10.10 9.32
C ALA A 387 1.26 10.57 7.92
N VAL A 388 0.26 10.89 7.10
CA VAL A 388 0.41 11.25 5.67
C VAL A 388 -0.06 12.66 5.33
N GLU A 389 -0.65 13.38 6.28
CA GLU A 389 -1.13 14.74 6.05
C GLU A 389 0.06 15.69 6.09
N GLU A 390 0.24 16.53 5.08
CA GLU A 390 1.36 17.48 4.97
C GLU A 390 1.51 18.36 6.21
N GLU A 391 0.41 18.77 6.82
CA GLU A 391 0.41 19.56 8.06
C GLU A 391 0.67 18.75 9.33
N ASN A 392 0.70 17.41 9.24
CA ASN A 392 0.83 16.47 10.36
C ASN A 392 1.82 15.34 10.04
N PHE A 393 2.87 15.63 9.29
CA PHE A 393 3.87 14.68 8.86
C PHE A 393 4.97 14.49 9.91
N PHE A 394 5.26 13.24 10.25
CA PHE A 394 6.23 12.87 11.32
C PHE A 394 7.55 12.28 10.79
N GLY A 395 7.82 12.44 9.48
CA GLY A 395 9.09 12.02 8.89
C GLY A 395 9.24 10.52 8.68
N LYS A 396 10.37 10.12 8.13
CA LYS A 396 10.71 8.71 7.89
C LYS A 396 11.18 8.00 9.16
N HIS A 397 12.07 8.62 9.92
CA HIS A 397 12.65 8.13 11.16
C HIS A 397 12.40 9.14 12.28
N SER A 398 12.57 8.71 13.54
CA SER A 398 12.34 9.59 14.69
C SER A 398 13.23 10.84 14.69
N GLY A 399 14.42 10.78 14.08
CA GLY A 399 15.25 11.97 13.84
C GLY A 399 14.65 12.98 12.86
N GLY A 400 13.68 12.57 12.03
CA GLY A 400 12.90 13.40 11.11
C GLY A 400 11.54 13.84 11.67
N GLU A 401 11.25 13.59 12.97
CA GLU A 401 10.05 14.12 13.60
C GLU A 401 10.06 15.64 13.65
N PRO A 402 8.90 16.33 13.75
CA PRO A 402 8.81 17.79 13.66
C PRO A 402 9.82 18.52 14.54
N SER A 403 10.74 19.25 13.92
CA SER A 403 11.79 20.03 14.57
C SER A 403 12.26 21.17 13.65
N PRO A 404 12.92 22.22 14.18
CA PRO A 404 13.39 23.35 13.37
C PRO A 404 14.43 22.99 12.31
N ASP A 405 15.13 21.90 12.45
CA ASP A 405 16.28 21.47 11.64
C ASP A 405 16.03 20.22 10.78
N ARG A 406 14.86 19.56 10.93
CA ARG A 406 14.60 18.28 10.24
C ARG A 406 14.63 18.36 8.70
N MET A 407 14.34 19.52 8.12
CA MET A 407 14.44 19.71 6.67
C MET A 407 15.86 19.49 6.14
N MET A 408 16.87 19.81 6.95
CA MET A 408 18.29 19.67 6.62
C MET A 408 18.93 18.41 7.22
N HIS A 409 18.14 17.54 7.86
CA HIS A 409 18.62 16.27 8.38
C HIS A 409 18.57 15.23 7.25
N PRO A 410 19.70 14.84 6.64
CA PRO A 410 19.67 13.98 5.48
C PRO A 410 19.13 12.60 5.85
N PHE A 411 18.26 12.05 4.97
CA PHE A 411 17.82 10.67 5.05
C PHE A 411 19.01 9.71 4.84
N THR A 412 19.76 9.93 3.77
CA THR A 412 21.00 9.18 3.47
C THR A 412 22.00 10.09 2.79
N LYS A 413 23.25 9.98 3.18
CA LYS A 413 24.36 10.76 2.60
C LYS A 413 25.59 9.88 2.42
N THR A 414 26.09 9.76 1.18
CA THR A 414 27.29 9.02 0.81
C THR A 414 28.16 9.85 -0.14
N GLU A 415 29.28 9.28 -0.61
CA GLU A 415 30.09 9.89 -1.67
C GLU A 415 29.38 9.91 -3.04
N PHE A 416 28.33 9.10 -3.23
CA PHE A 416 27.58 8.98 -4.48
C PHE A 416 26.38 9.90 -4.57
N GLY A 417 25.92 10.47 -3.44
CA GLY A 417 24.77 11.37 -3.40
C GLY A 417 24.25 11.64 -2.00
N THR A 418 23.17 12.42 -1.95
CA THR A 418 22.44 12.70 -0.73
C THR A 418 20.95 12.70 -1.07
N PHE A 419 20.14 12.10 -0.20
CA PHE A 419 18.71 12.38 -0.07
C PHE A 419 18.55 13.28 1.16
N GLU A 420 18.20 14.55 0.93
CA GLU A 420 18.01 15.52 2.02
C GLU A 420 16.68 15.27 2.75
N GLY A 421 16.57 15.74 4.00
CA GLY A 421 15.35 15.60 4.78
C GLY A 421 14.14 16.19 4.10
N TYR A 422 14.27 17.36 3.45
CA TYR A 422 13.20 18.03 2.74
C TYR A 422 12.69 17.27 1.49
N GLU A 423 13.42 16.28 0.99
CA GLU A 423 13.00 15.44 -0.13
C GLU A 423 12.06 14.31 0.31
N THR A 424 11.96 13.99 1.62
CA THR A 424 11.01 12.98 2.10
C THR A 424 9.57 13.42 1.85
N VAL A 425 8.71 12.47 1.48
CA VAL A 425 7.33 12.73 1.05
C VAL A 425 6.33 12.39 2.15
N ALA A 426 5.39 13.28 2.45
CA ALA A 426 4.28 12.95 3.34
C ALA A 426 3.23 12.14 2.54
N SER A 427 3.47 10.87 2.33
CA SER A 427 2.69 9.99 1.45
C SER A 427 2.75 8.58 1.99
N GLY A 428 1.85 7.68 1.75
CA GLY A 428 0.64 7.69 1.01
C GLY A 428 -0.34 6.73 1.70
N LEU A 429 -1.52 6.56 1.15
CA LEU A 429 -2.55 5.67 1.68
C LEU A 429 -3.02 4.67 0.63
N ALA A 430 -3.43 3.49 1.11
CA ALA A 430 -4.17 2.52 0.32
C ALA A 430 -5.67 2.71 0.58
N ALA A 431 -6.43 2.90 -0.49
CA ALA A 431 -7.87 2.88 -0.48
C ALA A 431 -8.37 1.57 -1.05
N VAL A 432 -9.17 0.83 -0.29
CA VAL A 432 -9.63 -0.51 -0.65
C VAL A 432 -11.15 -0.51 -0.78
N TRP A 433 -11.65 -0.92 -1.93
CA TRP A 433 -13.07 -1.09 -2.16
C TRP A 433 -13.52 -2.48 -1.66
N ALA A 434 -13.65 -2.61 -0.33
CA ALA A 434 -14.14 -3.82 0.32
C ALA A 434 -15.61 -3.67 0.73
N THR A 435 -16.37 -4.76 0.78
CA THR A 435 -17.79 -4.76 1.18
C THR A 435 -17.94 -4.51 2.66
N ASP A 436 -16.98 -4.98 3.46
CA ASP A 436 -16.99 -4.93 4.93
C ASP A 436 -15.59 -4.58 5.45
N ASN A 437 -15.53 -3.98 6.64
CA ASN A 437 -14.26 -3.74 7.33
C ASN A 437 -13.88 -4.96 8.15
N THR A 438 -13.35 -5.99 7.49
CA THR A 438 -12.81 -7.21 8.08
C THR A 438 -11.54 -7.64 7.33
N ARG A 439 -10.69 -8.46 7.94
CA ARG A 439 -9.46 -8.97 7.30
C ARG A 439 -9.75 -9.61 5.96
N GLU A 440 -10.74 -10.51 5.94
CA GLU A 440 -11.10 -11.28 4.75
C GLU A 440 -11.58 -10.36 3.63
N ALA A 441 -12.51 -9.43 3.94
CA ALA A 441 -13.08 -8.56 2.92
C ALA A 441 -12.07 -7.57 2.34
N ILE A 442 -11.18 -7.02 3.19
CA ILE A 442 -10.10 -6.12 2.77
C ILE A 442 -9.08 -6.88 1.93
N TRP A 443 -8.61 -8.03 2.42
CA TRP A 443 -7.64 -8.86 1.70
C TRP A 443 -8.21 -9.36 0.36
N ASP A 444 -9.46 -9.84 0.33
CA ASP A 444 -10.12 -10.28 -0.91
C ASP A 444 -10.26 -9.14 -1.93
N ALA A 445 -10.45 -7.89 -1.46
CA ALA A 445 -10.45 -6.71 -2.32
C ALA A 445 -9.04 -6.40 -2.87
N MET A 446 -8.01 -6.56 -2.05
CA MET A 446 -6.61 -6.45 -2.47
C MET A 446 -6.26 -7.54 -3.51
N ASP A 447 -6.66 -8.80 -3.27
CA ASP A 447 -6.39 -9.91 -4.20
C ASP A 447 -7.06 -9.71 -5.55
N ARG A 448 -8.31 -9.19 -5.60
CA ARG A 448 -8.97 -8.83 -6.86
C ARG A 448 -8.54 -7.45 -7.40
N LYS A 449 -7.63 -6.74 -6.71
CA LYS A 449 -7.04 -5.44 -7.09
C LYS A 449 -8.05 -4.30 -7.20
N GLU A 450 -9.15 -4.37 -6.47
CA GLU A 450 -10.12 -3.28 -6.38
C GLU A 450 -9.67 -2.24 -5.35
N VAL A 451 -8.51 -1.64 -5.65
CA VAL A 451 -7.77 -0.73 -4.79
C VAL A 451 -7.22 0.45 -5.59
N TYR A 452 -6.88 1.53 -4.88
CA TYR A 452 -6.12 2.63 -5.45
C TYR A 452 -5.20 3.25 -4.41
N GLY A 453 -4.08 3.82 -4.87
CA GLY A 453 -3.15 4.58 -4.04
C GLY A 453 -3.49 6.06 -4.05
N SER A 454 -3.28 6.75 -2.94
CA SER A 454 -3.24 8.21 -2.88
C SER A 454 -1.93 8.68 -2.28
N THR A 455 -1.58 9.94 -2.55
CA THR A 455 -0.37 10.57 -2.04
C THR A 455 -0.55 11.21 -0.65
N GLY A 456 -1.66 10.91 0.05
CA GLY A 456 -1.97 11.41 1.39
C GLY A 456 -3.43 11.85 1.53
N THR A 457 -3.98 12.43 0.48
CA THR A 457 -5.39 12.82 0.43
C THR A 457 -6.34 11.62 0.47
N ARG A 458 -7.53 11.80 1.07
CA ARG A 458 -8.60 10.78 1.04
C ARG A 458 -9.66 11.10 0.00
N LEU A 459 -9.25 11.61 -1.17
CA LEU A 459 -10.15 11.75 -2.31
C LEU A 459 -10.71 10.39 -2.73
N MET A 460 -12.00 10.33 -3.08
CA MET A 460 -12.62 9.10 -3.54
C MET A 460 -12.61 9.03 -5.06
N VAL A 461 -12.23 7.90 -5.63
CA VAL A 461 -12.30 7.64 -7.07
C VAL A 461 -12.91 6.27 -7.35
N ARG A 462 -13.80 6.22 -8.35
CA ARG A 462 -14.29 5.00 -8.97
C ARG A 462 -13.89 4.98 -10.43
N PHE A 463 -13.48 3.80 -10.90
CA PHE A 463 -13.10 3.58 -12.28
C PHE A 463 -13.64 2.24 -12.75
N PHE A 464 -14.47 2.26 -13.80
CA PHE A 464 -15.10 1.09 -14.39
C PHE A 464 -14.83 1.05 -15.88
N GLY A 465 -14.58 -0.14 -16.43
CA GLY A 465 -14.46 -0.39 -17.87
C GLY A 465 -15.55 -1.31 -18.37
N GLY A 466 -16.08 -1.03 -19.54
CA GLY A 466 -17.14 -1.81 -20.19
C GLY A 466 -17.28 -1.43 -21.66
N TRP A 467 -18.41 -1.77 -22.27
CA TRP A 467 -18.60 -1.57 -23.72
C TRP A 467 -19.70 -0.57 -24.07
N ASP A 468 -20.57 -0.22 -23.12
CA ASP A 468 -21.78 0.55 -23.39
C ASP A 468 -22.17 1.55 -22.29
N TYR A 469 -21.20 2.00 -21.48
CA TYR A 469 -21.47 3.07 -20.52
C TYR A 469 -21.86 4.37 -21.23
N THR A 470 -22.78 5.09 -20.60
CA THR A 470 -23.29 6.39 -21.04
C THR A 470 -23.24 7.40 -19.91
N MET A 471 -23.37 8.69 -20.25
CA MET A 471 -23.49 9.74 -19.22
C MET A 471 -24.74 9.57 -18.33
N ASP A 472 -25.79 8.87 -18.80
CA ASP A 472 -26.96 8.56 -17.96
C ASP A 472 -26.63 7.53 -16.87
N ASP A 473 -25.69 6.61 -17.12
CA ASP A 473 -25.21 5.68 -16.10
C ASP A 473 -24.44 6.42 -14.99
N LEU A 474 -23.55 7.35 -15.38
CA LEU A 474 -22.82 8.22 -14.46
C LEU A 474 -23.75 9.13 -13.65
N ASN A 475 -24.73 9.76 -14.32
CA ASN A 475 -25.67 10.68 -13.68
C ASN A 475 -26.84 9.98 -12.95
N SER A 476 -26.82 8.64 -12.91
CA SER A 476 -27.81 7.88 -12.16
C SER A 476 -27.62 8.10 -10.65
N ARG A 477 -28.66 7.81 -9.84
CA ARG A 477 -28.54 7.87 -8.38
C ARG A 477 -27.53 6.87 -7.80
N GLN A 478 -27.11 5.89 -8.58
CA GLN A 478 -26.25 4.81 -8.15
C GLN A 478 -25.27 4.44 -9.26
N PRO A 479 -24.31 5.33 -9.58
CA PRO A 479 -23.38 5.07 -10.67
C PRO A 479 -22.54 3.81 -10.41
N ALA A 480 -22.18 3.52 -9.16
CA ALA A 480 -21.45 2.28 -8.85
C ALA A 480 -22.24 1.02 -9.21
N PHE A 481 -23.57 0.99 -8.98
CA PHE A 481 -24.41 -0.13 -9.39
C PHE A 481 -24.34 -0.35 -10.91
N ARG A 482 -24.43 0.74 -11.68
CA ARG A 482 -24.27 0.69 -13.14
C ARG A 482 -22.87 0.22 -13.55
N GLY A 483 -21.85 0.64 -12.81
CA GLY A 483 -20.47 0.20 -13.02
C GLY A 483 -20.34 -1.32 -12.96
N TYR A 484 -20.80 -1.93 -11.87
CA TYR A 484 -20.75 -3.39 -11.70
C TYR A 484 -21.73 -4.16 -12.59
N GLU A 485 -22.89 -3.56 -12.95
CA GLU A 485 -23.88 -4.21 -13.80
C GLU A 485 -23.41 -4.36 -15.26
N LYS A 486 -22.66 -3.37 -15.78
CA LYS A 486 -22.32 -3.25 -17.20
C LYS A 486 -20.86 -3.54 -17.54
N GLY A 487 -19.99 -3.70 -16.53
CA GLY A 487 -18.57 -3.91 -16.76
C GLY A 487 -17.81 -4.36 -15.53
N VAL A 488 -16.52 -4.02 -15.50
CA VAL A 488 -15.59 -4.42 -14.46
C VAL A 488 -15.06 -3.18 -13.72
N PRO A 489 -14.81 -3.27 -12.39
CA PRO A 489 -14.15 -2.22 -11.64
C PRO A 489 -12.65 -2.17 -11.94
N MET A 490 -11.95 -1.15 -11.41
CA MET A 490 -10.50 -1.09 -11.37
C MET A 490 -9.90 -2.43 -10.90
N GLY A 491 -8.76 -2.82 -11.47
CA GLY A 491 -8.11 -4.12 -11.24
C GLY A 491 -8.67 -5.27 -12.06
N GLY A 492 -9.81 -5.07 -12.76
CA GLY A 492 -10.50 -6.10 -13.53
C GLY A 492 -9.98 -6.27 -14.97
N ASP A 493 -10.49 -7.32 -15.60
CA ASP A 493 -10.23 -7.64 -17.01
C ASP A 493 -11.49 -7.39 -17.84
N LEU A 494 -11.36 -6.61 -18.93
CA LEU A 494 -12.40 -6.49 -19.92
C LEU A 494 -12.58 -7.81 -20.66
N THR A 495 -13.83 -8.22 -20.83
CA THR A 495 -14.15 -9.31 -21.75
C THR A 495 -13.82 -8.90 -23.19
N ALA A 496 -13.58 -9.89 -24.07
CA ALA A 496 -13.31 -9.64 -25.47
C ALA A 496 -14.38 -8.73 -26.11
N ALA A 497 -13.94 -7.83 -26.99
CA ALA A 497 -14.83 -6.96 -27.71
C ALA A 497 -15.83 -7.75 -28.57
N SER A 498 -17.08 -7.33 -28.59
CA SER A 498 -18.04 -7.81 -29.57
C SER A 498 -17.99 -6.94 -30.84
N GLY A 499 -17.08 -7.25 -31.75
CA GLY A 499 -16.83 -6.45 -32.97
C GLY A 499 -15.85 -5.29 -32.72
N ASP A 500 -15.95 -4.23 -33.54
CA ASP A 500 -15.01 -3.10 -33.54
C ASP A 500 -15.37 -1.99 -32.51
N ALA A 501 -16.25 -2.26 -31.57
CA ALA A 501 -16.66 -1.25 -30.58
C ALA A 501 -15.51 -0.94 -29.63
N ALA A 502 -15.18 0.34 -29.47
CA ALA A 502 -14.20 0.78 -28.49
C ALA A 502 -14.75 0.65 -27.06
N PRO A 503 -13.91 0.28 -26.07
CA PRO A 503 -14.35 0.25 -24.69
C PRO A 503 -14.73 1.64 -24.20
N THR A 504 -15.69 1.66 -23.28
CA THR A 504 -16.10 2.87 -22.56
C THR A 504 -15.68 2.76 -21.11
N PHE A 505 -15.16 3.85 -20.57
CA PHE A 505 -14.71 3.93 -19.17
C PHE A 505 -15.53 4.97 -18.43
N MET A 506 -16.18 4.55 -17.35
CA MET A 506 -16.88 5.44 -16.45
C MET A 506 -15.98 5.74 -15.26
N VAL A 507 -15.55 7.00 -15.13
CA VAL A 507 -14.72 7.48 -14.03
C VAL A 507 -15.40 8.64 -13.34
N TYR A 508 -15.34 8.65 -12.00
CA TYR A 508 -15.77 9.79 -11.19
C TYR A 508 -15.00 9.86 -9.89
N ALA A 509 -14.76 11.10 -9.46
CA ALA A 509 -14.02 11.39 -8.25
C ALA A 509 -14.72 12.47 -7.42
N LEU A 510 -14.55 12.38 -6.11
CA LEU A 510 -15.01 13.34 -5.13
C LEU A 510 -13.80 13.75 -4.29
N ARG A 511 -13.58 15.05 -4.12
CA ARG A 511 -12.50 15.55 -3.28
C ARG A 511 -12.60 15.06 -1.85
N ASP A 512 -11.49 15.05 -1.13
CA ASP A 512 -11.51 14.91 0.32
C ASP A 512 -12.32 16.06 0.93
N PRO A 513 -13.30 15.80 1.82
CA PRO A 513 -14.11 16.86 2.44
C PRO A 513 -13.30 17.96 3.14
N ILE A 514 -12.14 17.64 3.69
CA ILE A 514 -11.23 18.60 4.35
C ILE A 514 -10.02 18.96 3.49
N GLY A 515 -9.85 18.32 2.31
CA GLY A 515 -8.75 18.51 1.38
C GLY A 515 -9.03 19.54 0.27
N ALA A 516 -8.20 19.49 -0.74
CA ALA A 516 -8.23 20.40 -1.87
C ALA A 516 -9.27 20.00 -2.92
N ASN A 517 -9.70 20.98 -3.73
CA ASN A 517 -10.54 20.72 -4.90
C ASN A 517 -9.77 19.94 -5.96
N LEU A 518 -10.49 19.24 -6.81
CA LEU A 518 -9.95 18.48 -7.93
C LEU A 518 -9.59 19.42 -9.09
N ASP A 519 -8.41 19.23 -9.67
CA ASP A 519 -7.98 19.85 -10.92
C ASP A 519 -8.61 19.13 -12.10
N ARG A 520 -8.26 17.85 -12.27
CA ARG A 520 -8.65 17.01 -13.41
C ARG A 520 -8.63 15.52 -13.11
N ILE A 521 -9.28 14.75 -13.99
CA ILE A 521 -9.14 13.30 -14.11
C ILE A 521 -8.44 13.02 -15.44
N GLN A 522 -7.42 12.17 -15.37
CA GLN A 522 -6.71 11.64 -16.53
C GLN A 522 -6.96 10.13 -16.65
N ILE A 523 -7.01 9.62 -17.87
CA ILE A 523 -6.89 8.20 -18.16
C ILE A 523 -5.54 7.97 -18.82
N VAL A 524 -4.74 7.11 -18.23
CA VAL A 524 -3.46 6.64 -18.77
C VAL A 524 -3.70 5.32 -19.46
N LYS A 525 -3.41 5.28 -20.77
CA LYS A 525 -3.44 4.08 -21.60
C LYS A 525 -2.03 3.61 -21.89
N GLY A 526 -1.76 2.31 -21.71
CA GLY A 526 -0.58 1.65 -22.27
C GLY A 526 -1.02 0.50 -23.18
N TRP A 527 -0.29 0.25 -24.28
CA TRP A 527 -0.61 -0.84 -25.21
C TRP A 527 0.62 -1.44 -25.86
N LEU A 528 0.45 -2.64 -26.40
CA LEU A 528 1.44 -3.38 -27.18
C LEU A 528 1.00 -3.40 -28.64
N ASP A 529 1.81 -2.85 -29.54
CA ASP A 529 1.51 -2.85 -30.97
C ASP A 529 1.85 -4.20 -31.66
N ALA A 530 1.38 -4.38 -32.87
CA ALA A 530 1.61 -5.60 -33.66
C ALA A 530 3.10 -5.88 -34.00
N LYS A 531 4.00 -4.92 -33.72
CA LYS A 531 5.45 -5.08 -33.88
C LYS A 531 6.15 -5.46 -32.59
N GLY A 532 5.39 -5.64 -31.51
CA GLY A 532 5.93 -5.93 -30.18
C GLY A 532 6.54 -4.72 -29.48
N LYS A 533 6.16 -3.49 -29.84
CA LYS A 533 6.58 -2.27 -29.18
C LYS A 533 5.49 -1.77 -28.24
N THR A 534 5.88 -1.39 -27.03
CA THR A 534 4.98 -0.76 -26.07
C THR A 534 4.85 0.74 -26.32
N HIS A 535 3.69 1.27 -26.00
CA HIS A 535 3.33 2.67 -26.11
C HIS A 535 2.52 3.11 -24.91
N GLU A 536 2.42 4.43 -24.71
CA GLU A 536 1.54 5.02 -23.70
C GLU A 536 0.93 6.33 -24.22
N LYS A 537 -0.19 6.72 -23.64
CA LYS A 537 -0.80 8.02 -23.84
C LYS A 537 -1.63 8.41 -22.62
N VAL A 538 -1.54 9.68 -22.25
CA VAL A 538 -2.33 10.29 -21.18
C VAL A 538 -3.41 11.16 -21.80
N TYR A 539 -4.66 10.97 -21.38
CA TYR A 539 -5.81 11.73 -21.81
C TYR A 539 -6.41 12.50 -20.64
N ASP A 540 -6.51 13.83 -20.73
CA ASP A 540 -7.36 14.61 -19.84
C ASP A 540 -8.82 14.35 -20.22
N VAL A 541 -9.60 13.71 -19.32
CA VAL A 541 -10.97 13.28 -19.63
C VAL A 541 -12.06 14.07 -18.90
N ALA A 542 -11.74 14.65 -17.74
CA ALA A 542 -12.62 15.55 -17.01
C ALA A 542 -11.77 16.58 -16.26
N TRP A 543 -12.26 17.82 -16.17
CA TRP A 543 -11.55 18.91 -15.49
C TRP A 543 -12.50 19.98 -14.94
N SER A 544 -11.99 20.79 -14.02
CA SER A 544 -12.75 21.91 -13.46
C SER A 544 -13.05 22.97 -14.50
N THR A 545 -14.19 23.63 -14.37
CA THR A 545 -14.74 24.59 -15.35
C THR A 545 -13.80 25.78 -15.63
N GLY A 546 -14.02 26.45 -16.78
CA GLY A 546 -13.29 27.65 -17.19
C GLY A 546 -11.99 27.39 -17.95
N ARG A 547 -11.71 26.12 -18.32
CA ARG A 547 -10.58 25.74 -19.16
C ARG A 547 -11.05 24.92 -20.35
N GLU A 548 -10.32 25.01 -21.43
CA GLU A 548 -10.55 24.23 -22.65
C GLU A 548 -9.19 23.72 -23.15
N LEU A 549 -9.20 22.57 -23.84
CA LEU A 549 -8.00 22.06 -24.50
C LEU A 549 -7.57 23.04 -25.61
N ASP A 550 -6.28 23.28 -25.71
CA ASP A 550 -5.71 24.05 -26.81
C ASP A 550 -5.73 23.27 -28.14
N ASP A 551 -5.24 23.91 -29.22
CA ASP A 551 -5.18 23.30 -30.58
C ASP A 551 -4.29 22.03 -30.64
N LYS A 552 -3.50 21.75 -29.59
CA LYS A 552 -2.66 20.56 -29.44
C LYS A 552 -3.27 19.51 -28.50
N GLY A 553 -4.44 19.79 -27.94
CA GLY A 553 -5.11 18.91 -26.97
C GLY A 553 -4.51 19.02 -25.56
N VAL A 554 -3.79 20.08 -25.23
CA VAL A 554 -3.22 20.31 -23.91
C VAL A 554 -4.17 21.16 -23.07
N LEU A 555 -4.48 20.68 -21.87
CA LEU A 555 -5.28 21.43 -20.90
C LEU A 555 -4.38 22.41 -20.11
N PRO A 556 -4.70 23.72 -20.08
CA PRO A 556 -3.98 24.68 -19.28
C PRO A 556 -3.95 24.33 -17.78
N ALA A 557 -2.94 24.82 -17.05
CA ALA A 557 -2.85 24.65 -15.61
C ALA A 557 -4.08 25.23 -14.88
N VAL A 558 -4.49 24.63 -13.78
CA VAL A 558 -5.64 25.07 -12.97
C VAL A 558 -5.41 26.38 -12.24
N GLY A 559 -4.17 26.81 -12.13
CA GLY A 559 -3.74 27.93 -11.30
C GLY A 559 -3.23 27.48 -9.92
N ASN A 560 -2.90 28.46 -9.07
CA ASN A 560 -2.38 28.20 -7.73
C ASN A 560 -2.98 29.19 -6.74
N THR A 561 -3.49 28.69 -5.61
CA THR A 561 -4.07 29.49 -4.52
C THR A 561 -3.31 29.36 -3.21
N VAL A 562 -2.10 28.74 -3.27
CA VAL A 562 -1.26 28.54 -2.08
C VAL A 562 -0.67 29.87 -1.62
N ASP A 563 -0.79 30.11 -0.33
CA ASP A 563 -0.11 31.18 0.40
C ASP A 563 1.01 30.56 1.24
N ILE A 564 2.24 30.69 0.76
CA ILE A 564 3.43 30.11 1.40
C ILE A 564 3.69 30.76 2.77
N GLU A 565 3.45 32.08 2.91
CA GLU A 565 3.70 32.80 4.18
C GLU A 565 2.72 32.37 5.28
N ALA A 566 1.48 32.08 4.89
CA ALA A 566 0.42 31.63 5.82
C ALA A 566 0.30 30.11 5.93
N ALA A 567 1.08 29.35 5.16
CA ALA A 567 1.03 27.89 5.05
C ALA A 567 -0.41 27.37 4.83
N ASN A 568 -1.12 27.94 3.86
CA ASN A 568 -2.48 27.54 3.54
C ASN A 568 -2.81 27.69 2.05
N TRP A 569 -4.02 27.31 1.65
CA TRP A 569 -4.58 27.48 0.30
C TRP A 569 -6.08 27.74 0.38
N THR A 570 -6.69 28.05 -0.77
CA THR A 570 -8.15 28.20 -0.85
C THR A 570 -8.74 27.36 -1.97
N ASN A 571 -9.93 26.80 -1.74
CA ASN A 571 -10.74 26.08 -2.74
C ASN A 571 -11.55 27.04 -3.64
N THR A 572 -10.93 28.16 -4.09
CA THR A 572 -11.56 29.12 -5.02
C THR A 572 -11.43 28.72 -6.49
N ILE A 573 -10.57 27.73 -6.77
CA ILE A 573 -10.39 27.07 -8.07
C ILE A 573 -10.62 25.56 -7.92
N GLY A 574 -10.61 24.84 -9.04
CA GLY A 574 -10.88 23.40 -9.01
C GLY A 574 -12.38 23.09 -8.90
N ALA A 575 -12.70 21.81 -8.70
CA ALA A 575 -14.07 21.30 -8.55
C ALA A 575 -14.17 20.35 -7.35
N SER A 576 -15.34 20.31 -6.69
CA SER A 576 -15.58 19.36 -5.59
C SER A 576 -15.79 17.92 -6.06
N GLU A 577 -16.24 17.76 -7.29
CA GLU A 577 -16.46 16.48 -7.95
C GLU A 577 -16.19 16.61 -9.45
N LEU A 578 -15.70 15.54 -10.04
CA LEU A 578 -15.51 15.39 -11.49
C LEU A 578 -15.96 14.00 -11.92
N GLY A 579 -16.45 13.88 -13.14
CA GLY A 579 -16.80 12.58 -13.70
C GLY A 579 -17.03 12.64 -15.21
N MET A 580 -16.75 11.51 -15.87
CA MET A 580 -16.88 11.35 -17.30
C MET A 580 -17.13 9.90 -17.68
N VAL A 581 -17.84 9.71 -18.76
CA VAL A 581 -17.81 8.47 -19.54
C VAL A 581 -17.01 8.74 -20.79
N TRP A 582 -15.82 8.15 -20.86
CA TRP A 582 -14.87 8.34 -21.95
C TRP A 582 -14.74 7.05 -22.77
N SER A 583 -14.64 7.17 -24.07
CA SER A 583 -14.37 6.06 -24.99
C SER A 583 -12.98 6.23 -25.60
N ASP A 584 -12.22 5.15 -25.69
CA ASP A 584 -10.87 5.20 -26.28
C ASP A 584 -10.95 5.53 -27.78
N PRO A 585 -10.49 6.73 -28.22
CA PRO A 585 -10.56 7.13 -29.63
C PRO A 585 -9.53 6.42 -30.53
N GLU A 586 -8.55 5.74 -29.90
CA GLU A 586 -7.45 5.05 -30.58
C GLU A 586 -7.45 3.56 -30.21
N PHE A 587 -8.64 3.00 -29.96
CA PHE A 587 -8.77 1.58 -29.65
C PHE A 587 -8.49 0.71 -30.88
N ASP A 588 -7.72 -0.35 -30.65
CA ASP A 588 -7.48 -1.40 -31.62
C ASP A 588 -7.78 -2.75 -30.95
N ALA A 589 -8.76 -3.47 -31.46
CA ALA A 589 -9.24 -4.71 -30.87
C ALA A 589 -8.22 -5.86 -30.92
N ASP A 590 -7.20 -5.75 -31.76
CA ASP A 590 -6.13 -6.74 -31.90
C ASP A 590 -4.94 -6.46 -30.96
N GLN A 591 -4.96 -5.35 -30.20
CA GLN A 591 -3.85 -4.94 -29.32
C GLN A 591 -4.19 -5.13 -27.83
N ARG A 592 -3.26 -5.73 -27.09
CA ARG A 592 -3.32 -5.76 -25.63
C ARG A 592 -3.14 -4.35 -25.08
N ALA A 593 -3.96 -3.98 -24.09
CA ALA A 593 -3.88 -2.66 -23.47
C ALA A 593 -4.21 -2.72 -21.97
N PHE A 594 -3.79 -1.68 -21.25
CA PHE A 594 -4.28 -1.37 -19.91
C PHE A 594 -4.70 0.09 -19.83
N TYR A 595 -5.60 0.37 -18.88
CA TYR A 595 -6.10 1.70 -18.60
C TYR A 595 -6.19 1.91 -17.11
N TYR A 596 -5.68 3.03 -16.59
CA TYR A 596 -5.94 3.43 -15.20
C TYR A 596 -6.26 4.92 -15.13
N ALA A 597 -6.97 5.34 -14.08
CA ALA A 597 -7.28 6.74 -13.85
C ALA A 597 -6.25 7.34 -12.89
N ARG A 598 -5.80 8.57 -13.19
CA ARG A 598 -5.06 9.44 -12.30
C ARG A 598 -5.92 10.68 -12.02
N VAL A 599 -6.17 10.96 -10.73
CA VAL A 599 -6.94 12.11 -10.29
C VAL A 599 -6.01 13.09 -9.61
N LEU A 600 -6.01 14.35 -10.05
CA LEU A 600 -5.16 15.41 -9.53
C LEU A 600 -5.99 16.43 -8.75
N GLU A 601 -5.50 16.83 -7.58
CA GLU A 601 -6.02 17.98 -6.84
C GLU A 601 -5.38 19.29 -7.32
N ILE A 602 -5.92 20.44 -6.92
CA ILE A 602 -5.27 21.74 -7.10
C ILE A 602 -4.01 21.82 -6.22
N PRO A 603 -3.04 22.71 -6.51
CA PRO A 603 -1.82 22.82 -5.69
C PRO A 603 -2.12 23.12 -4.23
N THR A 604 -1.38 22.44 -3.32
CA THR A 604 -1.38 22.60 -1.87
C THR A 604 0.04 22.80 -1.34
N PRO A 605 0.23 23.38 -0.13
CA PRO A 605 1.55 23.48 0.49
C PRO A 605 2.13 22.11 0.82
N ARG A 606 3.42 21.93 0.61
CA ARG A 606 4.17 20.76 1.08
C ARG A 606 4.56 20.93 2.54
N TRP A 607 4.84 19.85 3.28
CA TRP A 607 5.15 19.86 4.71
C TRP A 607 6.26 20.82 5.13
N VAL A 608 7.24 21.07 4.27
CA VAL A 608 8.31 22.04 4.51
C VAL A 608 7.78 23.48 4.74
N VAL A 609 6.66 23.82 4.11
CA VAL A 609 6.00 25.13 4.28
C VAL A 609 5.35 25.23 5.66
N TYR A 610 4.71 24.14 6.13
CA TYR A 610 4.14 24.09 7.47
C TYR A 610 5.21 24.17 8.56
N ASP A 611 6.36 23.53 8.36
CA ASP A 611 7.51 23.63 9.27
C ASP A 611 8.10 25.04 9.29
N ALA A 612 8.33 25.62 8.12
CA ALA A 612 8.81 27.00 8.03
C ALA A 612 7.89 27.98 8.80
N PHE A 613 6.58 27.83 8.62
CA PHE A 613 5.58 28.64 9.33
C PHE A 613 5.59 28.38 10.85
N ARG A 614 5.61 27.12 11.28
CA ARG A 614 5.51 26.74 12.72
C ARG A 614 6.77 27.04 13.51
N PHE A 615 7.94 26.82 12.91
CA PHE A 615 9.22 26.97 13.58
C PHE A 615 9.92 28.32 13.26
N GLY A 616 9.43 29.06 12.27
CA GLY A 616 10.04 30.32 11.85
C GLY A 616 11.42 30.13 11.21
N VAL A 617 11.60 29.02 10.48
CA VAL A 617 12.86 28.69 9.78
C VAL A 617 12.72 28.96 8.28
N GLU A 618 13.84 29.13 7.60
CA GLU A 618 13.89 29.32 6.15
C GLU A 618 13.72 27.98 5.44
N ILE A 619 12.97 27.96 4.33
CA ILE A 619 12.84 26.79 3.46
C ILE A 619 14.16 26.64 2.68
N PRO A 620 14.76 25.45 2.65
CA PRO A 620 16.02 25.22 1.92
C PRO A 620 15.89 25.52 0.43
N GLU A 621 16.96 26.03 -0.18
CA GLU A 621 17.04 26.18 -1.63
C GLU A 621 16.91 24.80 -2.31
N GLY A 622 16.03 24.69 -3.30
CA GLY A 622 15.75 23.44 -3.99
C GLY A 622 14.57 22.63 -3.40
N ALA A 623 14.10 22.95 -2.19
CA ALA A 623 12.93 22.29 -1.63
C ALA A 623 11.64 22.68 -2.38
N THR A 624 10.87 21.68 -2.80
CA THR A 624 9.54 21.87 -3.38
C THR A 624 8.58 22.40 -2.30
N THR A 625 7.92 23.52 -2.58
CA THR A 625 7.01 24.18 -1.64
C THR A 625 5.54 23.89 -1.90
N THR A 626 5.20 23.50 -3.12
CA THR A 626 3.82 23.19 -3.53
C THR A 626 3.81 21.96 -4.42
N HIS A 627 2.80 21.14 -4.27
CA HIS A 627 2.57 19.98 -5.14
C HIS A 627 1.06 19.79 -5.41
N GLN A 628 0.72 18.87 -6.27
CA GLN A 628 -0.66 18.46 -6.53
C GLN A 628 -0.85 17.03 -6.04
N GLU A 629 -1.51 16.89 -4.90
CA GLU A 629 -1.93 15.61 -4.37
C GLU A 629 -2.72 14.84 -5.44
N ARG A 630 -2.60 13.51 -5.41
CA ARG A 630 -3.19 12.68 -6.45
C ARG A 630 -3.58 11.28 -5.99
N ALA A 631 -4.34 10.60 -6.83
CA ALA A 631 -4.64 9.19 -6.67
C ALA A 631 -4.44 8.43 -7.98
N TYR A 632 -4.04 7.16 -7.88
CA TYR A 632 -3.78 6.23 -8.96
C TYR A 632 -4.64 4.99 -8.79
N THR A 633 -5.57 4.73 -9.72
CA THR A 633 -6.39 3.51 -9.65
C THR A 633 -5.62 2.30 -10.16
N SER A 634 -6.00 1.12 -9.69
CA SER A 634 -5.54 -0.12 -10.32
C SER A 634 -5.97 -0.20 -11.77
N PRO A 635 -5.11 -0.75 -12.67
CA PRO A 635 -5.42 -0.82 -14.10
C PRO A 635 -6.57 -1.77 -14.42
N ILE A 636 -7.38 -1.40 -15.41
CA ILE A 636 -8.29 -2.30 -16.13
C ILE A 636 -7.58 -2.79 -17.38
N TRP A 637 -7.62 -4.09 -17.62
CA TRP A 637 -6.86 -4.76 -18.68
C TRP A 637 -7.75 -5.18 -19.83
N TYR A 638 -7.25 -5.05 -21.05
CA TYR A 638 -7.86 -5.59 -22.25
C TYR A 638 -6.91 -6.58 -22.92
N THR A 639 -7.43 -7.77 -23.21
CA THR A 639 -6.75 -8.81 -23.98
C THR A 639 -7.64 -9.21 -25.15
N PRO A 640 -7.14 -9.17 -26.40
CA PRO A 640 -7.85 -9.57 -27.61
C PRO A 640 -8.43 -10.98 -27.59
#